data_03a3603fc38de822d0ec71009f2ac392
#
_entry.id   03a3603fc38de822d0ec71009f2ac392
#
_cell.length_a   1.000
_cell.length_b   1.000
_cell.length_c   1.000
_cell.angle_alpha   90.00
_cell.angle_beta   90.00
_cell.angle_gamma   90.00
#
_symmetry.space_group_name_H-M   'P 1'
#
loop_
_entity.id
_entity.type
_entity.pdbx_description
1 polymer ?
#
loop_
_entity_poly.entity_id
_entity_poly.type
_entity_poly.pdbx_seq_one_letter_code
_entity_poly.pdbx_strand_id
1 'polypeptide(L)'
;MKIVNKIFNWYFGRNALPYWCIILFDLAACFFGGLFVMWLRHPASEMMAHWSTLLHTFLIFALFNLIGFRAFHTYSGILRYSQFIDLLKVMYAQTLSLVLALAFNFAVCYYALESTFYAITGRMTLVVYIGTLSLLCMSRILIKLLYESALVSKSAKSTLIYGTREGAIALTNNARNNKPVQFLIEGYISDDDKDMRTRLMGKRIYSAHNNLPAVIRNKQIKAVLISPLKHDDFVNNKQLQDLLINAGVKIYITQNAREWNKHKDSKGNVQVREVSIEDLLPRDEIQVDMESVGALLSGKEVLITGSAGSIGSEMVRQIAVYKPAEMMLIDQAETPQHDIRLMMKNKYPDLVAHTVVTSICKEDRMEEIFNQFRPDYVFHAAAYKHVPMMEDNPSESVQNNVWGTKVIADLSVKYGVKKFVMISTDKAVNPTNVMGCSKRICEIYVQSLDKAIKDGKIKGVTQFVTTRFGNVLGSNGSVIPLFRKQLAAGGPLTVTHPKIIRYFMLIPEACKLVLEAGTHGKGGEIFVFDMGEPVRIADLAQRMIKLSGATNVEIKYTGLREGEKLYEEVLNENENTLPSFHPKIRIAMVRNYEYDEAERELEELRDIAARYNDMDTVRKMKQIVPEYVSKHSRYEVLDEQDQK
;
A
#
# COMPACT_ATOMS: atom_id res chain seq x y z
N MET A 1 40.89 3.55 -18.40
CA MET A 1 39.61 3.21 -17.80
C MET A 1 39.66 3.03 -16.27
N LYS A 2 40.59 2.22 -15.69
CA LYS A 2 40.70 2.02 -14.21
C LYS A 2 41.01 3.32 -13.42
N ILE A 3 41.90 4.19 -13.93
CA ILE A 3 42.26 5.47 -13.29
C ILE A 3 41.11 6.46 -13.29
N VAL A 4 40.38 6.57 -14.41
CA VAL A 4 39.21 7.43 -14.55
C VAL A 4 38.11 6.98 -13.56
N ASN A 5 37.84 5.68 -13.44
CA ASN A 5 36.89 5.15 -12.46
C ASN A 5 37.35 5.38 -11.02
N LYS A 6 38.65 5.39 -10.72
CA LYS A 6 39.16 5.67 -9.37
C LYS A 6 39.01 7.14 -8.98
N ILE A 7 39.26 8.04 -9.92
CA ILE A 7 39.03 9.49 -9.76
C ILE A 7 37.54 9.77 -9.62
N PHE A 8 36.71 9.14 -10.46
CA PHE A 8 35.27 9.23 -10.41
C PHE A 8 34.68 8.80 -9.06
N ASN A 9 35.07 7.60 -8.57
CA ASN A 9 34.60 7.11 -7.29
C ASN A 9 35.08 7.97 -6.13
N TRP A 10 36.31 8.53 -6.22
CA TRP A 10 36.83 9.45 -5.21
C TRP A 10 36.08 10.79 -5.20
N TYR A 11 35.79 11.35 -6.37
CA TYR A 11 35.09 12.63 -6.49
C TYR A 11 33.62 12.55 -6.09
N PHE A 12 32.92 11.53 -6.59
CA PHE A 12 31.49 11.33 -6.33
C PHE A 12 31.18 10.65 -4.99
N GLY A 13 32.12 9.99 -4.36
CA GLY A 13 31.97 9.39 -3.04
C GLY A 13 32.08 10.35 -1.87
N ARG A 14 32.55 11.58 -2.07
CA ARG A 14 32.62 12.62 -1.01
C ARG A 14 31.35 13.47 -0.96
N ASN A 15 30.98 13.90 0.24
CA ASN A 15 29.75 14.69 0.44
C ASN A 15 29.76 16.04 -0.29
N ALA A 16 30.88 16.75 -0.33
CA ALA A 16 31.10 17.96 -1.11
C ALA A 16 32.61 18.22 -1.29
N LEU A 17 33.01 18.91 -2.37
CA LEU A 17 34.36 19.51 -2.47
C LEU A 17 34.41 20.77 -1.61
N PRO A 18 35.58 21.07 -1.02
CA PRO A 18 35.80 22.37 -0.40
C PRO A 18 35.59 23.50 -1.40
N TYR A 19 34.95 24.57 -0.96
CA TYR A 19 34.62 25.74 -1.80
C TYR A 19 35.85 26.36 -2.50
N TRP A 20 37.00 26.32 -1.90
CA TRP A 20 38.24 26.84 -2.48
C TRP A 20 38.70 26.02 -3.71
N CYS A 21 38.43 24.73 -3.77
CA CYS A 21 38.70 23.91 -4.96
C CYS A 21 37.87 24.34 -6.16
N ILE A 22 36.62 24.75 -5.93
CA ILE A 22 35.71 25.22 -6.98
C ILE A 22 36.19 26.57 -7.51
N ILE A 23 36.56 27.49 -6.61
CA ILE A 23 37.12 28.79 -7.00
C ILE A 23 38.41 28.64 -7.80
N LEU A 24 39.34 27.78 -7.34
CA LEU A 24 40.58 27.49 -8.05
C LEU A 24 40.34 26.92 -9.43
N PHE A 25 39.41 26.00 -9.56
CA PHE A 25 39.04 25.40 -10.85
C PHE A 25 38.46 26.48 -11.81
N ASP A 26 37.53 27.29 -11.31
CA ASP A 26 36.89 28.35 -12.10
C ASP A 26 37.91 29.44 -12.51
N LEU A 27 38.82 29.83 -11.59
CA LEU A 27 39.90 30.78 -11.91
C LEU A 27 40.89 30.21 -12.94
N ALA A 28 41.29 28.95 -12.81
CA ALA A 28 42.15 28.28 -13.76
C ALA A 28 41.46 28.16 -15.12
N ALA A 29 40.17 27.82 -15.17
CA ALA A 29 39.39 27.78 -16.40
C ALA A 29 39.31 29.14 -17.08
N CYS A 30 39.13 30.25 -16.35
CA CYS A 30 39.13 31.60 -16.88
C CYS A 30 40.52 32.00 -17.38
N PHE A 31 41.56 31.73 -16.61
CA PHE A 31 42.94 32.07 -16.96
C PHE A 31 43.42 31.35 -18.22
N PHE A 32 43.39 30.01 -18.20
CA PHE A 32 43.83 29.20 -19.36
C PHE A 32 42.88 29.28 -20.54
N GLY A 33 41.56 29.38 -20.29
CA GLY A 33 40.57 29.61 -21.36
C GLY A 33 40.75 30.94 -22.03
N GLY A 34 41.04 32.01 -21.28
CA GLY A 34 41.33 33.32 -21.84
C GLY A 34 42.64 33.33 -22.67
N LEU A 35 43.72 32.74 -22.18
CA LEU A 35 44.96 32.57 -22.96
C LEU A 35 44.74 31.76 -24.23
N PHE A 36 43.92 30.69 -24.15
CA PHE A 36 43.60 29.90 -25.33
C PHE A 36 42.82 30.68 -26.37
N VAL A 37 41.86 31.49 -25.96
CA VAL A 37 41.10 32.37 -26.89
C VAL A 37 42.05 33.40 -27.55
N MET A 38 43.00 33.95 -26.79
CA MET A 38 44.02 34.84 -27.36
C MET A 38 44.88 34.13 -28.39
N TRP A 39 45.36 32.91 -28.08
CA TRP A 39 46.17 32.07 -28.97
C TRP A 39 45.47 31.73 -30.28
N LEU A 40 44.17 31.53 -30.28
CA LEU A 40 43.39 31.30 -31.51
C LEU A 40 43.40 32.50 -32.47
N ARG A 41 43.60 33.69 -31.95
CA ARG A 41 43.54 34.94 -32.73
C ARG A 41 44.91 35.51 -33.10
N HIS A 42 45.91 35.34 -32.23
CA HIS A 42 47.26 35.85 -32.40
C HIS A 42 48.26 34.73 -32.65
N PRO A 43 49.24 34.91 -33.55
CA PRO A 43 50.28 33.91 -33.78
C PRO A 43 51.13 33.69 -32.49
N ALA A 44 51.61 32.48 -32.31
CA ALA A 44 52.37 32.11 -31.11
C ALA A 44 53.66 32.95 -30.93
N SER A 45 54.26 33.42 -32.00
CA SER A 45 55.44 34.31 -31.99
C SER A 45 55.14 35.66 -31.34
N GLU A 46 53.99 36.24 -31.64
CA GLU A 46 53.55 37.52 -31.06
C GLU A 46 53.23 37.36 -29.55
N MET A 47 52.57 36.31 -29.17
CA MET A 47 52.28 35.99 -27.77
C MET A 47 53.57 35.74 -26.95
N MET A 48 54.56 35.07 -27.54
CA MET A 48 55.85 34.86 -26.90
C MET A 48 56.65 36.15 -26.71
N ALA A 49 56.61 37.09 -27.68
CA ALA A 49 57.27 38.38 -27.60
C ALA A 49 56.72 39.25 -26.46
N HIS A 50 55.44 39.14 -26.14
CA HIS A 50 54.75 39.92 -25.10
C HIS A 50 54.34 39.07 -23.89
N TRP A 51 55.00 37.91 -23.65
CA TRP A 51 54.55 36.94 -22.66
C TRP A 51 54.48 37.52 -21.24
N SER A 52 55.46 38.30 -20.79
CA SER A 52 55.48 38.89 -19.45
C SER A 52 54.32 39.89 -19.23
N THR A 53 54.10 40.80 -20.18
CA THR A 53 53.03 41.81 -20.09
C THR A 53 51.63 41.18 -20.21
N LEU A 54 51.50 40.14 -21.03
CA LEU A 54 50.30 39.33 -21.19
C LEU A 54 49.97 38.56 -19.89
N LEU A 55 50.97 37.95 -19.24
CA LEU A 55 50.82 37.26 -17.99
C LEU A 55 50.32 38.19 -16.90
N HIS A 56 50.94 39.41 -16.75
CA HIS A 56 50.51 40.41 -15.80
C HIS A 56 49.03 40.82 -16.03
N THR A 57 48.62 41.01 -17.26
CA THR A 57 47.22 41.36 -17.61
C THR A 57 46.25 40.25 -17.20
N PHE A 58 46.60 38.99 -17.53
CA PHE A 58 45.72 37.84 -17.14
C PHE A 58 45.70 37.57 -15.63
N LEU A 59 46.76 37.89 -14.90
CA LEU A 59 46.73 37.87 -13.42
C LEU A 59 45.76 38.87 -12.84
N ILE A 60 45.74 40.11 -13.43
CA ILE A 60 44.73 41.12 -13.02
C ILE A 60 43.30 40.66 -13.40
N PHE A 61 43.12 40.08 -14.58
CA PHE A 61 41.83 39.51 -14.98
C PHE A 61 41.41 38.40 -14.06
N ALA A 62 42.33 37.55 -13.60
CA ALA A 62 42.03 36.50 -12.59
C ALA A 62 41.59 37.13 -11.26
N LEU A 63 42.18 38.26 -10.86
CA LEU A 63 41.72 38.98 -9.66
C LEU A 63 40.30 39.54 -9.85
N PHE A 64 39.96 40.09 -11.01
CA PHE A 64 38.60 40.56 -11.30
C PHE A 64 37.59 39.41 -11.34
N ASN A 65 37.96 38.23 -11.88
CA ASN A 65 37.14 37.03 -11.79
C ASN A 65 36.94 36.58 -10.35
N LEU A 66 37.98 36.64 -9.48
CA LEU A 66 37.87 36.30 -8.08
C LEU A 66 36.88 37.25 -7.36
N ILE A 67 36.95 38.56 -7.64
CA ILE A 67 36.00 39.54 -7.13
C ILE A 67 34.56 39.18 -7.56
N GLY A 68 34.35 38.91 -8.86
CA GLY A 68 33.06 38.53 -9.41
C GLY A 68 32.52 37.26 -8.77
N PHE A 69 33.33 36.18 -8.67
CA PHE A 69 32.94 34.92 -8.07
C PHE A 69 32.57 35.06 -6.59
N ARG A 70 33.28 35.93 -5.83
CA ARG A 70 33.00 36.19 -4.43
C ARG A 70 31.75 37.04 -4.24
N ALA A 71 31.52 38.04 -5.10
CA ALA A 71 30.33 38.88 -5.04
C ALA A 71 29.02 38.10 -5.31
N PHE A 72 29.05 37.23 -6.27
CA PHE A 72 27.84 36.42 -6.64
C PHE A 72 27.82 35.03 -6.05
N HIS A 73 28.74 34.67 -5.16
CA HIS A 73 28.80 33.39 -4.44
C HIS A 73 28.69 32.17 -5.39
N THR A 74 29.38 32.19 -6.54
CA THR A 74 29.32 31.12 -7.57
C THR A 74 29.82 29.77 -7.06
N TYR A 75 30.59 29.75 -5.98
CA TYR A 75 31.19 28.60 -5.34
C TYR A 75 30.33 27.98 -4.23
N SER A 76 29.22 28.63 -3.84
CA SER A 76 28.37 28.17 -2.72
C SER A 76 27.52 26.95 -3.07
N GLY A 77 27.38 26.62 -4.35
CA GLY A 77 26.62 25.46 -4.83
C GLY A 77 27.49 24.20 -4.95
N ILE A 78 26.86 23.03 -4.84
CA ILE A 78 27.50 21.75 -5.14
C ILE A 78 27.43 21.56 -6.66
N LEU A 79 28.55 21.60 -7.38
CA LEU A 79 28.64 21.57 -8.86
C LEU A 79 27.77 20.47 -9.50
N ARG A 80 27.71 19.29 -8.87
CA ARG A 80 26.91 18.13 -9.36
C ARG A 80 25.40 18.33 -9.31
N TYR A 81 24.90 19.35 -8.59
CA TYR A 81 23.48 19.72 -8.48
C TYR A 81 23.18 21.07 -9.11
N SER A 82 24.09 21.61 -9.93
CA SER A 82 23.93 22.94 -10.56
C SER A 82 22.56 23.07 -11.24
N GLN A 83 21.85 24.13 -10.87
CA GLN A 83 20.58 24.53 -11.44
C GLN A 83 20.76 25.73 -12.38
N PHE A 84 19.71 26.11 -13.08
CA PHE A 84 19.72 27.28 -13.94
C PHE A 84 20.17 28.58 -13.20
N ILE A 85 19.76 28.73 -11.94
CA ILE A 85 20.14 29.85 -11.08
C ILE A 85 21.67 29.94 -10.89
N ASP A 86 22.35 28.79 -10.78
CA ASP A 86 23.81 28.79 -10.61
C ASP A 86 24.55 29.21 -11.88
N LEU A 87 23.98 28.89 -13.05
CA LEU A 87 24.50 29.40 -14.32
C LEU A 87 24.31 30.94 -14.46
N LEU A 88 23.17 31.46 -13.99
CA LEU A 88 22.93 32.90 -13.93
C LEU A 88 23.92 33.61 -13.01
N LYS A 89 24.26 33.06 -11.85
CA LYS A 89 25.28 33.60 -10.95
C LYS A 89 26.64 33.70 -11.62
N VAL A 90 27.03 32.66 -12.38
CA VAL A 90 28.28 32.66 -13.17
C VAL A 90 28.26 33.76 -14.24
N MET A 91 27.13 33.92 -14.92
CA MET A 91 26.96 34.96 -15.93
C MET A 91 27.12 36.38 -15.32
N TYR A 92 26.46 36.65 -14.19
CA TYR A 92 26.59 37.94 -13.48
C TYR A 92 28.01 38.18 -12.98
N ALA A 93 28.67 37.17 -12.42
CA ALA A 93 30.05 37.28 -11.96
C ALA A 93 31.01 37.61 -13.13
N GLN A 94 30.87 36.92 -14.28
CA GLN A 94 31.65 37.16 -15.45
C GLN A 94 31.37 38.55 -16.09
N THR A 95 30.11 39.02 -16.07
CA THR A 95 29.74 40.34 -16.53
C THR A 95 30.40 41.43 -15.70
N LEU A 96 30.44 41.30 -14.39
CA LEU A 96 31.18 42.21 -13.51
C LEU A 96 32.66 42.20 -13.85
N SER A 97 33.26 41.02 -14.03
CA SER A 97 34.67 40.86 -14.41
C SER A 97 34.98 41.53 -15.79
N LEU A 98 34.07 41.42 -16.75
CA LEU A 98 34.17 42.06 -18.07
C LEU A 98 34.22 43.60 -17.91
N VAL A 99 33.31 44.17 -17.11
CA VAL A 99 33.27 45.65 -16.88
C VAL A 99 34.58 46.10 -16.26
N LEU A 100 35.08 45.39 -15.25
CA LEU A 100 36.38 45.73 -14.62
C LEU A 100 37.55 45.57 -15.58
N ALA A 101 37.56 44.53 -16.41
CA ALA A 101 38.60 44.32 -17.44
C ALA A 101 38.59 45.38 -18.51
N LEU A 102 37.43 45.87 -18.96
CA LEU A 102 37.31 46.96 -19.95
C LEU A 102 37.80 48.28 -19.32
N ALA A 103 37.42 48.58 -18.09
CA ALA A 103 37.89 49.77 -17.35
C ALA A 103 39.43 49.75 -17.15
N PHE A 104 39.97 48.57 -16.79
CA PHE A 104 41.40 48.34 -16.66
C PHE A 104 42.15 48.56 -17.99
N ASN A 105 41.67 47.94 -19.07
CA ASN A 105 42.30 48.16 -20.41
C ASN A 105 42.26 49.64 -20.84
N PHE A 106 41.16 50.34 -20.55
CA PHE A 106 41.08 51.77 -20.80
C PHE A 106 42.15 52.54 -20.00
N ALA A 107 42.31 52.19 -18.71
CA ALA A 107 43.30 52.81 -17.85
C ALA A 107 44.75 52.53 -18.33
N VAL A 108 45.03 51.27 -18.77
CA VAL A 108 46.34 50.89 -19.34
C VAL A 108 46.71 51.78 -20.55
N CYS A 109 45.78 51.98 -21.48
CA CYS A 109 45.97 52.83 -22.62
C CYS A 109 46.07 54.31 -22.23
N TYR A 110 45.21 54.79 -21.32
CA TYR A 110 45.18 56.20 -20.92
C TYR A 110 46.44 56.66 -20.17
N TYR A 111 46.97 55.81 -19.29
CA TYR A 111 48.16 56.11 -18.48
C TYR A 111 49.45 55.57 -19.08
N ALA A 112 49.46 55.14 -20.36
CA ALA A 112 50.60 54.61 -21.06
C ALA A 112 51.36 53.48 -20.30
N LEU A 113 50.62 52.54 -19.64
CA LEU A 113 51.20 51.45 -18.84
C LEU A 113 51.52 50.19 -19.71
N GLU A 114 51.64 50.33 -21.02
CA GLU A 114 51.86 49.23 -21.99
C GLU A 114 53.21 48.52 -21.77
N SER A 115 54.18 49.15 -21.12
CA SER A 115 55.45 48.51 -20.73
C SER A 115 55.25 47.41 -19.67
N THR A 116 54.21 47.49 -18.86
CA THR A 116 53.94 46.54 -17.74
C THR A 116 52.79 45.59 -18.06
N PHE A 117 51.79 46.08 -18.78
CA PHE A 117 50.57 45.34 -19.10
C PHE A 117 50.30 45.30 -20.59
N TYR A 118 49.78 44.18 -21.11
CA TYR A 118 49.36 44.08 -22.49
C TYR A 118 47.94 44.64 -22.68
N ALA A 119 47.80 45.71 -23.47
CA ALA A 119 46.51 46.35 -23.73
C ALA A 119 45.69 45.50 -24.68
N ILE A 120 44.66 44.77 -24.13
CA ILE A 120 43.76 43.96 -24.91
C ILE A 120 42.61 44.81 -25.46
N THR A 121 42.38 44.80 -26.76
CA THR A 121 41.29 45.58 -27.37
C THR A 121 39.94 45.19 -26.80
N GLY A 122 39.01 46.18 -26.69
CA GLY A 122 37.67 45.91 -26.12
C GLY A 122 36.90 44.79 -26.83
N ARG A 123 37.07 44.70 -28.16
CA ARG A 123 36.49 43.58 -28.95
C ARG A 123 37.06 42.22 -28.49
N MET A 124 38.38 42.16 -28.30
CA MET A 124 39.04 40.93 -27.89
C MET A 124 38.70 40.56 -26.41
N THR A 125 38.62 41.55 -25.54
CA THR A 125 38.14 41.35 -24.18
C THR A 125 36.75 40.74 -24.13
N LEU A 126 35.84 41.17 -25.02
CA LEU A 126 34.52 40.59 -25.16
C LEU A 126 34.55 39.13 -25.67
N VAL A 127 35.43 38.80 -26.63
CA VAL A 127 35.59 37.45 -27.14
C VAL A 127 36.15 36.54 -26.04
N VAL A 128 37.13 36.99 -25.26
CA VAL A 128 37.66 36.27 -24.08
C VAL A 128 36.55 36.01 -23.05
N TYR A 129 35.72 37.02 -22.76
CA TYR A 129 34.56 36.88 -21.88
C TYR A 129 33.58 35.82 -22.36
N ILE A 130 33.15 35.83 -23.63
CA ILE A 130 32.22 34.85 -24.20
C ILE A 130 32.83 33.44 -24.11
N GLY A 131 34.11 33.32 -24.45
CA GLY A 131 34.83 32.05 -24.44
C GLY A 131 34.92 31.46 -23.01
N THR A 132 35.32 32.25 -22.04
CA THR A 132 35.43 31.80 -20.62
C THR A 132 34.08 31.54 -20.01
N LEU A 133 33.06 32.34 -20.26
CA LEU A 133 31.68 32.08 -19.82
C LEU A 133 31.15 30.77 -20.40
N SER A 134 31.35 30.54 -21.70
CA SER A 134 30.94 29.27 -22.35
C SER A 134 31.65 28.07 -21.72
N LEU A 135 32.96 28.17 -21.47
CA LEU A 135 33.74 27.10 -20.83
C LEU A 135 33.24 26.79 -19.41
N LEU A 136 32.96 27.80 -18.58
CA LEU A 136 32.44 27.65 -17.24
C LEU A 136 31.05 27.03 -17.24
N CYS A 137 30.14 27.46 -18.13
CA CYS A 137 28.81 26.87 -18.24
C CYS A 137 28.87 25.41 -18.69
N MET A 138 29.69 25.14 -19.72
CA MET A 138 29.87 23.81 -20.28
C MET A 138 30.47 22.83 -19.30
N SER A 139 31.46 23.28 -18.51
CA SER A 139 32.05 22.45 -17.42
C SER A 139 31.01 22.05 -16.37
N ARG A 140 30.14 22.97 -15.93
CA ARG A 140 29.07 22.69 -14.96
C ARG A 140 28.04 21.69 -15.50
N ILE A 141 27.62 21.88 -16.75
CA ILE A 141 26.69 20.98 -17.45
C ILE A 141 27.34 19.58 -17.60
N LEU A 142 28.60 19.52 -18.02
CA LEU A 142 29.33 18.25 -18.20
C LEU A 142 29.48 17.50 -16.86
N ILE A 143 29.88 18.18 -15.77
CA ILE A 143 30.00 17.56 -14.45
C ILE A 143 28.64 17.00 -13.99
N LYS A 144 27.55 17.73 -14.21
CA LYS A 144 26.20 17.28 -13.89
C LYS A 144 25.81 16.03 -14.70
N LEU A 145 26.01 16.03 -16.01
CA LEU A 145 25.69 14.89 -16.87
C LEU A 145 26.51 13.64 -16.50
N LEU A 146 27.81 13.82 -16.22
CA LEU A 146 28.67 12.73 -15.77
C LEU A 146 28.22 12.17 -14.42
N TYR A 147 27.81 13.02 -13.49
CA TYR A 147 27.29 12.59 -12.19
C TYR A 147 25.96 11.83 -12.33
N GLU A 148 25.04 12.34 -13.14
CA GLU A 148 23.77 11.67 -13.42
C GLU A 148 23.99 10.27 -14.06
N SER A 149 24.94 10.17 -15.01
CA SER A 149 25.28 8.90 -15.63
C SER A 149 25.96 7.89 -14.67
N ALA A 150 26.79 8.38 -13.73
CA ALA A 150 27.49 7.55 -12.76
C ALA A 150 26.58 6.99 -11.66
N LEU A 151 25.43 7.66 -11.39
CA LEU A 151 24.47 7.24 -10.38
C LEU A 151 23.45 6.20 -10.85
N VAL A 152 23.41 5.89 -12.14
CA VAL A 152 22.57 4.82 -12.66
C VAL A 152 23.11 3.50 -12.12
N SER A 153 22.38 2.86 -11.22
CA SER A 153 22.71 1.52 -10.73
C SER A 153 22.81 0.56 -11.92
N LYS A 154 23.77 -0.36 -11.90
CA LYS A 154 23.82 -1.46 -12.87
C LYS A 154 22.55 -2.32 -12.89
N SER A 155 21.75 -2.24 -11.82
CA SER A 155 20.46 -2.91 -11.66
C SER A 155 19.25 -2.00 -11.95
N ALA A 156 19.45 -0.77 -12.46
CA ALA A 156 18.35 0.14 -12.77
C ALA A 156 17.43 -0.46 -13.83
N LYS A 157 16.13 -0.42 -13.55
CA LYS A 157 15.09 -0.98 -14.43
C LYS A 157 14.63 0.07 -15.44
N SER A 158 14.68 -0.25 -16.72
CA SER A 158 14.05 0.54 -17.79
C SER A 158 12.54 0.61 -17.53
N THR A 159 11.98 1.81 -17.38
CA THR A 159 10.67 2.02 -16.76
C THR A 159 9.79 2.96 -17.55
N LEU A 160 8.50 2.64 -17.69
CA LEU A 160 7.46 3.57 -18.12
C LEU A 160 6.62 4.02 -16.93
N ILE A 161 5.98 5.19 -17.04
CA ILE A 161 5.02 5.68 -16.03
C ILE A 161 3.64 5.72 -16.68
N TYR A 162 2.65 5.07 -16.06
CA TYR A 162 1.25 5.17 -16.47
C TYR A 162 0.61 6.43 -15.87
N GLY A 163 0.26 7.37 -16.74
CA GLY A 163 -0.25 8.71 -16.44
C GLY A 163 0.64 9.81 -16.99
N THR A 164 0.05 11.00 -17.22
CA THR A 164 0.69 12.16 -17.88
C THR A 164 0.54 13.47 -17.09
N ARG A 165 -0.19 13.47 -15.97
CA ARG A 165 -0.45 14.66 -15.16
C ARG A 165 0.55 14.81 -13.99
N GLU A 166 0.25 15.67 -13.05
CA GLU A 166 1.09 16.03 -11.89
C GLU A 166 1.65 14.83 -11.11
N GLY A 167 0.84 13.79 -10.91
CA GLY A 167 1.29 12.57 -10.25
C GLY A 167 2.43 11.84 -10.97
N ALA A 168 2.43 11.86 -12.31
CA ALA A 168 3.52 11.27 -13.10
C ALA A 168 4.79 12.12 -13.04
N ILE A 169 4.66 13.44 -13.00
CA ILE A 169 5.79 14.38 -12.82
C ILE A 169 6.41 14.17 -11.43
N ALA A 170 5.60 14.07 -10.39
CA ALA A 170 6.06 13.82 -9.03
C ALA A 170 6.81 12.48 -8.92
N LEU A 171 6.29 11.41 -9.52
CA LEU A 171 6.97 10.10 -9.59
C LEU A 171 8.30 10.17 -10.34
N THR A 172 8.34 10.90 -11.45
CA THR A 172 9.59 11.08 -12.22
C THR A 172 10.66 11.77 -11.41
N ASN A 173 10.29 12.86 -10.72
CA ASN A 173 11.20 13.60 -9.85
C ASN A 173 11.67 12.74 -8.67
N ASN A 174 10.76 11.97 -8.06
CA ASN A 174 11.09 11.04 -6.99
C ASN A 174 12.06 9.95 -7.47
N ALA A 175 11.78 9.30 -8.61
CA ALA A 175 12.64 8.25 -9.19
C ALA A 175 14.04 8.78 -9.52
N ARG A 176 14.18 10.04 -9.94
CA ARG A 176 15.48 10.71 -10.21
C ARG A 176 16.22 11.08 -8.93
N ASN A 177 15.49 11.48 -7.88
CA ASN A 177 16.09 11.96 -6.62
C ASN A 177 16.49 10.82 -5.70
N ASN A 178 15.88 9.63 -5.80
CA ASN A 178 16.24 8.45 -5.01
C ASN A 178 17.60 7.88 -5.47
N LYS A 179 18.53 7.76 -4.54
CA LYS A 179 19.88 7.23 -4.80
C LYS A 179 20.12 5.96 -4.00
N PRO A 180 20.62 4.89 -4.64
CA PRO A 180 20.94 4.75 -6.07
C PRO A 180 19.68 4.73 -6.94
N VAL A 181 19.78 5.23 -8.19
CA VAL A 181 18.66 5.26 -9.14
C VAL A 181 18.22 3.84 -9.48
N GLN A 182 17.01 3.48 -9.08
CA GLN A 182 16.43 2.15 -9.31
C GLN A 182 15.59 2.07 -10.59
N PHE A 183 15.01 3.18 -11.01
CA PHE A 183 14.10 3.27 -12.16
C PHE A 183 14.61 4.30 -13.18
N LEU A 184 14.90 3.82 -14.40
CA LEU A 184 15.29 4.66 -15.53
C LEU A 184 14.05 4.96 -16.36
N ILE A 185 13.54 6.18 -16.27
CA ILE A 185 12.30 6.55 -16.97
C ILE A 185 12.56 6.70 -18.47
N GLU A 186 11.90 5.86 -19.28
CA GLU A 186 12.01 5.82 -20.74
C GLU A 186 10.83 6.48 -21.46
N GLY A 187 9.73 6.71 -20.75
CA GLY A 187 8.53 7.36 -21.30
C GLY A 187 7.33 7.25 -20.39
N TYR A 188 6.19 7.66 -20.93
CA TYR A 188 4.91 7.68 -20.24
C TYR A 188 3.87 6.91 -21.05
N ILE A 189 2.83 6.40 -20.38
CA ILE A 189 1.68 5.72 -20.99
C ILE A 189 0.45 6.59 -20.72
N SER A 190 -0.36 6.86 -21.75
CA SER A 190 -1.63 7.58 -21.66
C SER A 190 -2.76 6.77 -22.29
N ASP A 191 -3.96 6.93 -21.74
CA ASP A 191 -5.20 6.42 -22.36
C ASP A 191 -5.72 7.38 -23.44
N ASP A 192 -5.31 8.67 -23.41
CA ASP A 192 -5.70 9.68 -24.40
C ASP A 192 -4.67 9.76 -25.54
N ASP A 193 -5.12 9.44 -26.76
CA ASP A 193 -4.28 9.49 -27.95
C ASP A 193 -3.81 10.92 -28.30
N LYS A 194 -4.46 11.96 -27.78
CA LYS A 194 -4.04 13.36 -27.98
C LYS A 194 -2.70 13.66 -27.32
N ASP A 195 -2.41 12.98 -26.21
CA ASP A 195 -1.15 13.15 -25.47
C ASP A 195 0.08 12.67 -26.26
N MET A 196 -0.09 11.75 -27.22
CA MET A 196 1.03 11.13 -27.97
C MET A 196 1.84 12.13 -28.81
N ARG A 197 1.26 13.28 -29.15
CA ARG A 197 1.95 14.33 -29.91
C ARG A 197 2.88 15.18 -29.06
N THR A 198 2.83 15.01 -27.75
CA THR A 198 3.58 15.81 -26.78
C THR A 198 4.73 15.01 -26.16
N ARG A 199 5.63 15.71 -25.50
CA ARG A 199 6.68 15.10 -24.68
C ARG A 199 6.55 15.63 -23.27
N LEU A 200 6.60 14.73 -22.29
CA LEU A 200 6.61 15.09 -20.89
C LEU A 200 8.03 14.92 -20.33
N MET A 201 8.58 15.98 -19.73
CA MET A 201 9.96 15.99 -19.21
C MET A 201 11.02 15.47 -20.21
N GLY A 202 10.81 15.77 -21.50
CA GLY A 202 11.70 15.37 -22.60
C GLY A 202 11.52 13.94 -23.11
N LYS A 203 10.66 13.13 -22.50
CA LYS A 203 10.37 11.74 -22.87
C LYS A 203 9.06 11.63 -23.66
N ARG A 204 8.95 10.58 -24.50
CA ARG A 204 7.74 10.33 -25.32
C ARG A 204 6.61 9.76 -24.48
N ILE A 205 5.37 10.05 -24.90
CA ILE A 205 4.15 9.46 -24.39
C ILE A 205 3.69 8.39 -25.40
N TYR A 206 3.30 7.23 -24.90
CA TYR A 206 2.83 6.06 -25.67
C TYR A 206 1.37 5.78 -25.33
N SER A 207 0.61 5.31 -26.32
CA SER A 207 -0.78 4.90 -26.11
C SER A 207 -0.85 3.60 -25.30
N ALA A 208 -1.80 3.55 -24.36
CA ALA A 208 -2.13 2.33 -23.64
C ALA A 208 -2.76 1.26 -24.57
N HIS A 209 -3.42 1.70 -25.64
CA HIS A 209 -4.19 0.85 -26.54
C HIS A 209 -3.43 0.42 -27.80
N ASN A 210 -2.48 1.25 -28.26
CA ASN A 210 -1.79 1.05 -29.53
C ASN A 210 -0.29 0.83 -29.36
N ASN A 211 0.24 -0.27 -29.93
CA ASN A 211 1.69 -0.57 -30.03
C ASN A 211 2.49 -0.69 -28.74
N LEU A 212 1.84 -0.68 -27.56
CA LEU A 212 2.53 -0.78 -26.28
C LEU A 212 3.41 -2.05 -26.16
N PRO A 213 3.01 -3.25 -26.63
CA PRO A 213 3.86 -4.44 -26.63
C PRO A 213 5.16 -4.28 -27.43
N ALA A 214 5.10 -3.56 -28.56
CA ALA A 214 6.29 -3.28 -29.37
C ALA A 214 7.24 -2.32 -28.64
N VAL A 215 6.71 -1.29 -27.98
CA VAL A 215 7.50 -0.35 -27.17
C VAL A 215 8.20 -1.09 -26.02
N ILE A 216 7.48 -1.98 -25.30
CA ILE A 216 8.03 -2.77 -24.21
C ILE A 216 9.21 -3.61 -24.69
N ARG A 217 9.06 -4.32 -25.80
CA ARG A 217 10.14 -5.15 -26.38
C ARG A 217 11.32 -4.32 -26.89
N ASN A 218 11.07 -3.29 -27.70
CA ASN A 218 12.12 -2.49 -28.35
C ASN A 218 12.95 -1.69 -27.33
N LYS A 219 12.33 -1.22 -26.26
CA LYS A 219 13.01 -0.46 -25.19
C LYS A 219 13.41 -1.32 -24.01
N GLN A 220 13.18 -2.64 -24.07
CA GLN A 220 13.47 -3.59 -22.99
C GLN A 220 12.91 -3.11 -21.64
N ILE A 221 11.65 -2.65 -21.63
CA ILE A 221 11.00 -2.15 -20.45
C ILE A 221 10.83 -3.30 -19.43
N LYS A 222 11.36 -3.08 -18.22
CA LYS A 222 11.32 -4.05 -17.13
C LYS A 222 10.35 -3.68 -16.02
N ALA A 223 9.90 -2.42 -15.98
CA ALA A 223 9.00 -1.93 -14.94
C ALA A 223 8.00 -0.91 -15.48
N VAL A 224 6.84 -0.83 -14.85
CA VAL A 224 5.86 0.25 -15.02
C VAL A 224 5.50 0.80 -13.65
N LEU A 225 5.58 2.13 -13.48
CA LEU A 225 5.11 2.83 -12.28
C LEU A 225 3.72 3.39 -12.55
N ILE A 226 2.78 3.09 -11.67
CA ILE A 226 1.41 3.62 -11.77
C ILE A 226 1.34 4.94 -11.02
N SER A 227 0.91 6.00 -11.73
CA SER A 227 0.66 7.30 -11.10
C SER A 227 -0.47 7.20 -10.07
N PRO A 228 -0.37 7.86 -8.89
CA PRO A 228 -1.44 7.86 -7.88
C PRO A 228 -2.80 8.25 -8.45
N LEU A 229 -2.83 9.25 -9.33
CA LEU A 229 -4.06 9.75 -9.96
C LEU A 229 -4.65 8.80 -11.03
N LYS A 230 -3.92 7.74 -11.40
CA LYS A 230 -4.33 6.75 -12.41
C LYS A 230 -4.47 5.34 -11.81
N HIS A 231 -4.46 5.25 -10.48
CA HIS A 231 -4.55 3.97 -9.78
C HIS A 231 -5.88 3.26 -10.09
N ASP A 232 -6.99 3.95 -9.92
CA ASP A 232 -8.33 3.37 -10.12
C ASP A 232 -8.60 3.05 -11.60
N ASP A 233 -8.16 3.92 -12.52
CA ASP A 233 -8.21 3.65 -13.96
C ASP A 233 -7.42 2.38 -14.32
N PHE A 234 -6.25 2.20 -13.71
CA PHE A 234 -5.43 1.01 -13.92
C PHE A 234 -6.07 -0.26 -13.36
N VAL A 235 -6.64 -0.19 -12.15
CA VAL A 235 -7.32 -1.33 -11.51
C VAL A 235 -8.53 -1.79 -12.33
N ASN A 236 -9.25 -0.86 -12.96
CA ASN A 236 -10.40 -1.17 -13.80
C ASN A 236 -10.02 -1.59 -15.24
N ASN A 237 -8.78 -1.36 -15.67
CA ASN A 237 -8.31 -1.71 -17.02
C ASN A 237 -7.64 -3.10 -17.06
N LYS A 238 -8.47 -4.16 -17.05
CA LYS A 238 -8.00 -5.56 -17.12
C LYS A 238 -7.12 -5.84 -18.34
N GLN A 239 -7.42 -5.21 -19.49
CA GLN A 239 -6.65 -5.41 -20.73
C GLN A 239 -5.21 -4.93 -20.60
N LEU A 240 -5.00 -3.73 -20.03
CA LEU A 240 -3.67 -3.16 -19.79
C LEU A 240 -2.91 -4.01 -18.74
N GLN A 241 -3.58 -4.42 -17.66
CA GLN A 241 -2.98 -5.30 -16.66
C GLN A 241 -2.47 -6.60 -17.28
N ASP A 242 -3.34 -7.29 -18.02
CA ASP A 242 -3.00 -8.58 -18.65
C ASP A 242 -1.89 -8.43 -19.70
N LEU A 243 -1.87 -7.31 -20.44
CA LEU A 243 -0.80 -6.99 -21.37
C LEU A 243 0.55 -6.85 -20.67
N LEU A 244 0.62 -6.05 -19.60
CA LEU A 244 1.84 -5.82 -18.85
C LEU A 244 2.32 -7.10 -18.13
N ILE A 245 1.41 -7.85 -17.52
CA ILE A 245 1.70 -9.12 -16.85
C ILE A 245 2.21 -10.16 -17.86
N ASN A 246 1.56 -10.30 -19.03
CA ASN A 246 1.97 -11.23 -20.09
C ASN A 246 3.32 -10.85 -20.72
N ALA A 247 3.66 -9.55 -20.72
CA ALA A 247 4.96 -9.06 -21.18
C ALA A 247 6.10 -9.25 -20.13
N GLY A 248 5.80 -9.78 -18.93
CA GLY A 248 6.76 -9.97 -17.85
C GLY A 248 7.27 -8.68 -17.22
N VAL A 249 6.50 -7.59 -17.35
CA VAL A 249 6.86 -6.27 -16.82
C VAL A 249 6.42 -6.18 -15.36
N LYS A 250 7.34 -5.80 -14.47
CA LYS A 250 7.02 -5.56 -13.06
C LYS A 250 6.24 -4.28 -12.89
N ILE A 251 5.13 -4.35 -12.19
CA ILE A 251 4.23 -3.22 -11.96
C ILE A 251 4.48 -2.70 -10.54
N TYR A 252 4.60 -1.39 -10.40
CA TYR A 252 4.83 -0.71 -9.12
C TYR A 252 3.78 0.35 -8.88
N ILE A 253 3.26 0.41 -7.65
CA ILE A 253 2.35 1.45 -7.17
C ILE A 253 2.98 2.22 -6.02
N THR A 254 2.47 3.41 -5.76
CA THR A 254 2.87 4.21 -4.60
C THR A 254 2.22 3.67 -3.34
N GLN A 255 2.99 3.52 -2.26
CA GLN A 255 2.43 3.35 -0.93
C GLN A 255 1.77 4.68 -0.53
N ASN A 256 0.48 4.66 -0.20
CA ASN A 256 -0.29 5.82 0.25
C ASN A 256 -0.64 6.90 -0.79
N ALA A 257 -1.33 6.51 -1.87
CA ALA A 257 -2.14 7.48 -2.62
C ALA A 257 -3.32 8.03 -1.77
N ARG A 258 -3.69 7.35 -0.67
CA ARG A 258 -4.87 7.64 0.18
C ARG A 258 -4.61 8.49 1.43
N GLU A 259 -3.36 8.66 1.85
CA GLU A 259 -3.00 9.48 3.03
C GLU A 259 -2.09 10.65 2.67
N TRP A 260 -2.42 11.43 1.66
CA TRP A 260 -1.79 12.73 1.52
C TRP A 260 -2.48 13.76 2.43
N ASN A 261 -2.44 13.48 3.71
CA ASN A 261 -2.78 14.46 4.73
C ASN A 261 -1.66 15.51 4.82
N LYS A 262 -2.06 16.77 4.70
CA LYS A 262 -1.25 17.99 4.64
C LYS A 262 -0.30 18.26 5.82
N HIS A 263 -0.17 17.35 6.79
CA HIS A 263 0.66 17.55 7.98
C HIS A 263 1.38 16.25 8.37
N LYS A 264 2.65 16.19 8.09
CA LYS A 264 3.74 15.29 8.52
C LYS A 264 4.26 14.42 7.37
N ASP A 265 5.14 14.99 6.56
CA ASP A 265 6.46 14.45 6.22
C ASP A 265 7.12 15.38 5.21
N SER A 266 7.93 16.30 5.74
CA SER A 266 8.73 17.29 4.98
C SER A 266 9.94 16.68 4.26
N LYS A 267 9.97 15.36 4.05
CA LYS A 267 10.92 14.68 3.15
C LYS A 267 10.13 13.86 2.15
N GLY A 268 9.79 14.48 1.04
CA GLY A 268 8.96 13.94 -0.04
C GLY A 268 9.48 12.67 -0.75
N ASN A 269 9.75 11.60 -0.02
CA ASN A 269 10.06 10.29 -0.57
C ASN A 269 8.75 9.51 -0.75
N VAL A 270 8.21 9.54 -1.96
CA VAL A 270 7.13 8.63 -2.38
C VAL A 270 7.72 7.23 -2.43
N GLN A 271 7.33 6.38 -1.47
CA GLN A 271 7.73 4.97 -1.49
C GLN A 271 6.88 4.23 -2.53
N VAL A 272 7.55 3.53 -3.43
CA VAL A 272 6.90 2.65 -4.40
C VAL A 272 7.11 1.19 -4.00
N ARG A 273 6.05 0.38 -4.14
CA ARG A 273 6.11 -1.07 -3.93
C ARG A 273 5.64 -1.82 -5.17
N GLU A 274 6.10 -3.05 -5.32
CA GLU A 274 5.61 -3.94 -6.36
C GLU A 274 4.12 -4.26 -6.11
N VAL A 275 3.33 -4.26 -7.18
CA VAL A 275 1.90 -4.58 -7.16
C VAL A 275 1.68 -5.99 -6.66
N SER A 276 0.78 -6.16 -5.74
CA SER A 276 0.26 -7.46 -5.30
C SER A 276 -1.04 -7.80 -6.04
N ILE A 277 -1.46 -9.06 -5.98
CA ILE A 277 -2.70 -9.49 -6.66
C ILE A 277 -3.94 -8.80 -6.07
N GLU A 278 -3.89 -8.45 -4.79
CA GLU A 278 -4.97 -7.75 -4.11
C GLU A 278 -5.20 -6.34 -4.67
N ASP A 279 -4.14 -5.70 -5.15
CA ASP A 279 -4.19 -4.36 -5.76
C ASP A 279 -4.79 -4.37 -7.17
N LEU A 280 -4.86 -5.54 -7.82
CA LEU A 280 -5.37 -5.70 -9.18
C LEU A 280 -6.84 -6.11 -9.24
N LEU A 281 -7.46 -6.36 -8.10
CA LEU A 281 -8.89 -6.69 -8.06
C LEU A 281 -9.71 -5.38 -8.09
N PRO A 282 -10.62 -5.21 -9.07
CA PRO A 282 -11.44 -4.02 -9.15
C PRO A 282 -12.34 -3.91 -7.92
N ARG A 283 -12.29 -2.78 -7.24
CA ARG A 283 -13.08 -2.50 -6.05
C ARG A 283 -13.45 -1.03 -6.00
N ASP A 284 -14.72 -0.76 -5.74
CA ASP A 284 -15.16 0.59 -5.41
C ASP A 284 -14.75 0.93 -3.99
N GLU A 285 -14.30 2.15 -3.77
CA GLU A 285 -14.00 2.62 -2.43
C GLU A 285 -15.28 2.71 -1.59
N ILE A 286 -15.26 2.04 -0.42
CA ILE A 286 -16.37 2.12 0.53
C ILE A 286 -16.26 3.44 1.28
N GLN A 287 -17.27 4.28 1.07
CA GLN A 287 -17.46 5.48 1.86
C GLN A 287 -18.19 5.10 3.14
N VAL A 288 -17.62 5.49 4.26
CA VAL A 288 -18.15 5.25 5.60
C VAL A 288 -18.58 6.60 6.17
N ASP A 289 -19.70 6.65 6.85
CA ASP A 289 -20.09 7.80 7.64
C ASP A 289 -19.19 7.92 8.89
N MET A 290 -18.03 8.56 8.68
CA MET A 290 -17.00 8.72 9.73
C MET A 290 -17.54 9.50 10.94
N GLU A 291 -18.52 10.38 10.76
CA GLU A 291 -19.09 11.18 11.83
C GLU A 291 -19.99 10.32 12.73
N SER A 292 -20.90 9.56 12.14
CA SER A 292 -21.79 8.65 12.88
C SER A 292 -21.02 7.54 13.60
N VAL A 293 -20.03 6.92 12.95
CA VAL A 293 -19.15 5.93 13.58
C VAL A 293 -18.34 6.57 14.71
N GLY A 294 -17.82 7.78 14.51
CA GLY A 294 -17.11 8.53 15.53
C GLY A 294 -17.98 8.85 16.75
N ALA A 295 -19.24 9.27 16.54
CA ALA A 295 -20.20 9.53 17.60
C ALA A 295 -20.53 8.25 18.42
N LEU A 296 -20.55 7.08 17.75
CA LEU A 296 -20.75 5.79 18.43
C LEU A 296 -19.57 5.44 19.34
N LEU A 297 -18.33 5.61 18.87
CA LEU A 297 -17.14 4.98 19.48
C LEU A 297 -16.31 5.94 20.34
N SER A 298 -16.33 7.24 20.08
CA SER A 298 -15.48 8.21 20.79
C SER A 298 -15.84 8.27 22.27
N GLY A 299 -14.82 8.12 23.12
CA GLY A 299 -14.97 8.14 24.57
C GLY A 299 -15.76 6.97 25.15
N LYS A 300 -15.87 5.84 24.46
CA LYS A 300 -16.60 4.62 24.88
C LYS A 300 -15.65 3.47 25.25
N GLU A 301 -16.13 2.59 26.08
CA GLU A 301 -15.49 1.34 26.44
C GLU A 301 -15.79 0.26 25.39
N VAL A 302 -14.77 -0.19 24.64
CA VAL A 302 -14.96 -1.10 23.51
C VAL A 302 -14.24 -2.42 23.77
N LEU A 303 -14.97 -3.54 23.71
CA LEU A 303 -14.42 -4.89 23.82
C LEU A 303 -14.39 -5.56 22.44
N ILE A 304 -13.24 -6.14 22.08
CA ILE A 304 -13.06 -6.88 20.82
C ILE A 304 -12.55 -8.28 21.14
N THR A 305 -13.33 -9.31 20.76
CA THR A 305 -12.89 -10.70 20.84
C THR A 305 -12.29 -11.16 19.52
N GLY A 306 -11.31 -12.08 19.57
CA GLY A 306 -10.56 -12.47 18.36
C GLY A 306 -9.68 -11.33 17.83
N SER A 307 -9.21 -10.47 18.73
CA SER A 307 -8.51 -9.21 18.44
C SER A 307 -7.20 -9.39 17.67
N ALA A 308 -6.59 -10.58 17.74
CA ALA A 308 -5.35 -10.90 17.03
C ALA A 308 -5.59 -11.62 15.68
N GLY A 309 -6.85 -11.96 15.37
CA GLY A 309 -7.25 -12.49 14.06
C GLY A 309 -7.20 -11.45 12.94
N SER A 310 -7.35 -11.89 11.68
CA SER A 310 -7.28 -11.00 10.52
C SER A 310 -8.34 -9.88 10.56
N ILE A 311 -9.58 -10.19 10.93
CA ILE A 311 -10.65 -9.20 11.04
C ILE A 311 -10.49 -8.42 12.36
N GLY A 312 -10.32 -9.11 13.49
CA GLY A 312 -10.22 -8.45 14.80
C GLY A 312 -9.07 -7.44 14.85
N SER A 313 -7.89 -7.77 14.33
CA SER A 313 -6.75 -6.85 14.31
C SER A 313 -6.97 -5.61 13.45
N GLU A 314 -7.73 -5.73 12.38
CA GLU A 314 -8.12 -4.56 11.57
C GLU A 314 -9.22 -3.74 12.24
N MET A 315 -10.20 -4.41 12.91
CA MET A 315 -11.17 -3.71 13.76
C MET A 315 -10.48 -2.89 14.85
N VAL A 316 -9.46 -3.46 15.51
CA VAL A 316 -8.64 -2.72 16.50
C VAL A 316 -8.04 -1.47 15.87
N ARG A 317 -7.43 -1.57 14.67
CA ARG A 317 -6.82 -0.42 13.97
C ARG A 317 -7.83 0.66 13.61
N GLN A 318 -8.99 0.25 13.09
CA GLN A 318 -10.03 1.20 12.64
C GLN A 318 -10.72 1.86 13.83
N ILE A 319 -11.06 1.11 14.89
CA ILE A 319 -11.69 1.65 16.09
C ILE A 319 -10.76 2.61 16.84
N ALA A 320 -9.47 2.30 16.93
CA ALA A 320 -8.48 3.15 17.59
C ALA A 320 -8.40 4.58 17.01
N VAL A 321 -8.71 4.76 15.72
CA VAL A 321 -8.75 6.08 15.05
C VAL A 321 -9.80 7.00 15.68
N TYR A 322 -10.92 6.43 16.17
CA TYR A 322 -12.04 7.18 16.75
C TYR A 322 -11.84 7.50 18.25
N LYS A 323 -10.70 7.15 18.84
CA LYS A 323 -10.31 7.45 20.22
C LYS A 323 -11.38 7.02 21.25
N PRO A 324 -11.67 5.72 21.36
CA PRO A 324 -12.46 5.21 22.47
C PRO A 324 -11.80 5.56 23.81
N ALA A 325 -12.54 5.52 24.92
CA ALA A 325 -11.98 5.76 26.24
C ALA A 325 -10.95 4.68 26.58
N GLU A 326 -11.35 3.44 26.47
CA GLU A 326 -10.45 2.29 26.63
C GLU A 326 -10.85 1.16 25.68
N MET A 327 -9.92 0.24 25.41
CA MET A 327 -10.15 -0.95 24.60
C MET A 327 -9.76 -2.21 25.36
N MET A 328 -10.66 -3.19 25.42
CA MET A 328 -10.39 -4.54 25.91
C MET A 328 -10.24 -5.49 24.72
N LEU A 329 -9.03 -6.02 24.52
CA LEU A 329 -8.65 -6.83 23.37
C LEU A 329 -8.39 -8.27 23.84
N ILE A 330 -9.26 -9.20 23.42
CA ILE A 330 -9.24 -10.59 23.88
C ILE A 330 -8.92 -11.52 22.70
N ASP A 331 -7.92 -12.38 22.90
CA ASP A 331 -7.60 -13.48 21.99
C ASP A 331 -6.95 -14.63 22.77
N GLN A 332 -7.10 -15.85 22.29
CA GLN A 332 -6.43 -17.01 22.90
C GLN A 332 -5.01 -17.24 22.36
N ALA A 333 -4.68 -16.65 21.22
CA ALA A 333 -3.38 -16.79 20.54
C ALA A 333 -2.38 -15.77 21.11
N GLU A 334 -1.46 -16.21 21.97
CA GLU A 334 -0.53 -15.33 22.70
C GLU A 334 0.36 -14.52 21.76
N THR A 335 1.06 -15.16 20.84
CA THR A 335 2.04 -14.49 19.97
C THR A 335 1.41 -13.43 19.08
N PRO A 336 0.31 -13.68 18.33
CA PRO A 336 -0.38 -12.62 17.60
C PRO A 336 -0.95 -11.51 18.50
N GLN A 337 -1.37 -11.86 19.73
CA GLN A 337 -1.84 -10.86 20.70
C GLN A 337 -0.71 -9.95 21.20
N HIS A 338 0.50 -10.48 21.32
CA HIS A 338 1.69 -9.65 21.60
C HIS A 338 1.96 -8.63 20.48
N ASP A 339 1.80 -9.02 19.20
CA ASP A 339 1.95 -8.11 18.07
C ASP A 339 0.92 -6.97 18.13
N ILE A 340 -0.32 -7.26 18.53
CA ILE A 340 -1.36 -6.24 18.76
C ILE A 340 -0.93 -5.27 19.86
N ARG A 341 -0.40 -5.76 20.99
CA ARG A 341 0.12 -4.93 22.07
C ARG A 341 1.21 -3.97 21.57
N LEU A 342 2.18 -4.49 20.80
CA LEU A 342 3.26 -3.67 20.23
C LEU A 342 2.73 -2.63 19.23
N MET A 343 1.76 -3.02 18.39
CA MET A 343 1.12 -2.12 17.44
C MET A 343 0.42 -0.97 18.16
N MET A 344 -0.38 -1.25 19.21
CA MET A 344 -1.07 -0.23 20.00
C MET A 344 -0.08 0.72 20.65
N LYS A 345 0.93 0.20 21.33
CA LYS A 345 1.98 1.02 21.96
C LYS A 345 2.69 1.95 20.99
N ASN A 346 2.97 1.48 19.76
CA ASN A 346 3.75 2.25 18.79
C ASN A 346 2.90 3.27 18.00
N LYS A 347 1.66 2.93 17.64
CA LYS A 347 0.81 3.77 16.79
C LYS A 347 -0.18 4.64 17.56
N TYR A 348 -0.62 4.18 18.72
CA TYR A 348 -1.65 4.82 19.54
C TYR A 348 -1.22 4.90 21.02
N PRO A 349 -0.07 5.55 21.32
CA PRO A 349 0.52 5.57 22.67
C PRO A 349 -0.39 6.21 23.72
N ASP A 350 -1.27 7.11 23.30
CA ASP A 350 -2.20 7.84 24.18
C ASP A 350 -3.52 7.09 24.44
N LEU A 351 -3.74 5.95 23.78
CA LEU A 351 -4.96 5.14 23.93
C LEU A 351 -4.71 3.97 24.88
N VAL A 352 -5.53 3.87 25.92
CA VAL A 352 -5.48 2.74 26.87
C VAL A 352 -6.07 1.49 26.19
N ALA A 353 -5.25 0.45 26.03
CA ALA A 353 -5.66 -0.81 25.44
C ALA A 353 -5.15 -1.99 26.28
N HIS A 354 -6.07 -2.75 26.84
CA HIS A 354 -5.81 -3.95 27.62
C HIS A 354 -5.78 -5.16 26.70
N THR A 355 -4.64 -5.86 26.62
CA THR A 355 -4.52 -7.09 25.84
C THR A 355 -4.55 -8.30 26.75
N VAL A 356 -5.56 -9.16 26.60
CA VAL A 356 -5.79 -10.32 27.44
C VAL A 356 -5.68 -11.60 26.60
N VAL A 357 -4.90 -12.56 27.08
CA VAL A 357 -4.76 -13.88 26.47
C VAL A 357 -5.64 -14.86 27.20
N THR A 358 -6.78 -15.20 26.62
CA THR A 358 -7.74 -16.16 27.18
C THR A 358 -8.72 -16.63 26.10
N SER A 359 -9.36 -17.81 26.36
CA SER A 359 -10.47 -18.29 25.54
C SER A 359 -11.77 -17.64 25.98
N ILE A 360 -12.63 -17.31 25.01
CA ILE A 360 -14.00 -16.81 25.24
C ILE A 360 -14.93 -17.84 25.89
N CYS A 361 -14.54 -19.13 25.91
CA CYS A 361 -15.31 -20.22 26.49
C CYS A 361 -15.11 -20.32 28.01
N LYS A 362 -14.18 -19.58 28.62
CA LYS A 362 -13.93 -19.55 30.05
C LYS A 362 -14.87 -18.55 30.71
N GLU A 363 -16.06 -19.05 31.11
CA GLU A 363 -17.16 -18.22 31.65
C GLU A 363 -16.72 -17.34 32.80
N ASP A 364 -16.12 -17.93 33.85
CA ASP A 364 -15.67 -17.18 35.04
C ASP A 364 -14.68 -16.06 34.69
N ARG A 365 -13.76 -16.34 33.74
CA ARG A 365 -12.78 -15.33 33.31
C ARG A 365 -13.40 -14.23 32.47
N MET A 366 -14.34 -14.58 31.60
CA MET A 366 -15.09 -13.61 30.83
C MET A 366 -15.97 -12.75 31.74
N GLU A 367 -16.64 -13.35 32.69
CA GLU A 367 -17.46 -12.62 33.66
C GLU A 367 -16.62 -11.62 34.47
N GLU A 368 -15.45 -12.04 34.96
CA GLU A 368 -14.52 -11.14 35.66
C GLU A 368 -14.15 -9.93 34.79
N ILE A 369 -13.81 -10.17 33.50
CA ILE A 369 -13.45 -9.10 32.55
C ILE A 369 -14.63 -8.17 32.35
N PHE A 370 -15.83 -8.66 32.07
CA PHE A 370 -17.03 -7.83 31.89
C PHE A 370 -17.39 -7.05 33.16
N ASN A 371 -17.23 -7.65 34.34
CA ASN A 371 -17.48 -6.97 35.59
C ASN A 371 -16.52 -5.79 35.85
N GLN A 372 -15.25 -5.96 35.53
CA GLN A 372 -14.23 -4.93 35.72
C GLN A 372 -14.26 -3.84 34.63
N PHE A 373 -14.39 -4.23 33.37
CA PHE A 373 -14.26 -3.35 32.23
C PHE A 373 -15.56 -2.64 31.84
N ARG A 374 -16.74 -3.30 32.02
CA ARG A 374 -18.07 -2.73 31.68
C ARG A 374 -18.16 -2.17 30.27
N PRO A 375 -18.02 -2.97 29.21
CA PRO A 375 -18.00 -2.46 27.85
C PRO A 375 -19.34 -1.82 27.43
N ASP A 376 -19.26 -0.68 26.76
CA ASP A 376 -20.41 -0.08 26.05
C ASP A 376 -20.76 -0.87 24.79
N TYR A 377 -19.71 -1.31 24.05
CA TYR A 377 -19.83 -1.98 22.76
C TYR A 377 -18.93 -3.23 22.69
N VAL A 378 -19.47 -4.30 22.12
CA VAL A 378 -18.75 -5.55 21.87
C VAL A 378 -18.70 -5.84 20.37
N PHE A 379 -17.49 -6.04 19.83
CA PHE A 379 -17.26 -6.57 18.49
C PHE A 379 -16.74 -7.99 18.60
N HIS A 380 -17.57 -8.96 18.20
CA HIS A 380 -17.29 -10.37 18.38
C HIS A 380 -16.77 -11.00 17.09
N ALA A 381 -15.43 -11.09 16.96
CA ALA A 381 -14.72 -11.68 15.81
C ALA A 381 -14.03 -13.02 16.14
N ALA A 382 -14.11 -13.49 17.37
CA ALA A 382 -13.53 -14.77 17.76
C ALA A 382 -14.34 -15.94 17.18
N ALA A 383 -13.71 -16.77 16.36
CA ALA A 383 -14.27 -18.01 15.84
C ALA A 383 -13.19 -18.89 15.21
N TYR A 384 -13.36 -20.19 15.21
CA TYR A 384 -12.66 -21.13 14.35
C TYR A 384 -13.33 -21.11 12.95
N LYS A 385 -12.52 -20.91 11.88
CA LYS A 385 -13.03 -20.62 10.54
C LYS A 385 -12.63 -21.62 9.46
N HIS A 386 -11.67 -22.49 9.75
CA HIS A 386 -11.14 -23.42 8.75
C HIS A 386 -12.04 -24.64 8.59
N VAL A 387 -12.75 -24.73 7.47
CA VAL A 387 -13.73 -25.79 7.19
C VAL A 387 -13.14 -27.19 7.43
N PRO A 388 -11.99 -27.61 6.82
CA PRO A 388 -11.47 -28.95 7.04
C PRO A 388 -11.14 -29.25 8.50
N MET A 389 -10.61 -28.27 9.23
CA MET A 389 -10.30 -28.47 10.64
C MET A 389 -11.55 -28.67 11.49
N MET A 390 -12.65 -28.01 11.15
CA MET A 390 -13.91 -28.14 11.88
C MET A 390 -14.69 -29.41 11.48
N GLU A 391 -14.52 -29.87 10.25
CA GLU A 391 -15.02 -31.22 9.85
C GLU A 391 -14.35 -32.33 10.69
N ASP A 392 -13.05 -32.18 10.95
CA ASP A 392 -12.29 -33.13 11.79
C ASP A 392 -12.56 -32.95 13.29
N ASN A 393 -13.07 -31.78 13.71
CA ASN A 393 -13.23 -31.42 15.14
C ASN A 393 -14.56 -30.71 15.41
N PRO A 394 -15.74 -31.38 15.23
CA PRO A 394 -17.05 -30.75 15.41
C PRO A 394 -17.27 -30.25 16.84
N SER A 395 -16.83 -31.01 17.83
CA SER A 395 -16.97 -30.67 19.23
C SER A 395 -16.26 -29.38 19.59
N GLU A 396 -15.05 -29.17 19.04
CA GLU A 396 -14.29 -27.91 19.20
C GLU A 396 -15.00 -26.72 18.49
N SER A 397 -15.60 -26.97 17.33
CA SER A 397 -16.42 -25.98 16.64
C SER A 397 -17.61 -25.52 17.48
N VAL A 398 -18.31 -26.46 18.12
CA VAL A 398 -19.44 -26.15 19.00
C VAL A 398 -18.96 -25.40 20.25
N GLN A 399 -17.94 -25.88 20.92
CA GLN A 399 -17.46 -25.25 22.17
C GLN A 399 -16.96 -23.83 21.88
N ASN A 400 -16.09 -23.63 20.86
CA ASN A 400 -15.52 -22.32 20.62
C ASN A 400 -16.51 -21.36 19.93
N ASN A 401 -17.14 -21.79 18.83
CA ASN A 401 -17.97 -20.88 18.05
C ASN A 401 -19.34 -20.70 18.71
N VAL A 402 -20.05 -21.80 19.07
CA VAL A 402 -21.41 -21.72 19.60
C VAL A 402 -21.41 -21.30 21.06
N TRP A 403 -20.74 -22.08 21.90
CA TRP A 403 -20.73 -21.81 23.35
C TRP A 403 -20.01 -20.50 23.68
N GLY A 404 -18.84 -20.27 23.09
CA GLY A 404 -18.11 -19.00 23.27
C GLY A 404 -18.93 -17.77 22.87
N THR A 405 -19.71 -17.85 21.78
CA THR A 405 -20.64 -16.77 21.39
C THR A 405 -21.75 -16.57 22.41
N LYS A 406 -22.36 -17.70 22.92
CA LYS A 406 -23.37 -17.63 23.97
C LYS A 406 -22.84 -16.92 25.22
N VAL A 407 -21.68 -17.31 25.72
CA VAL A 407 -21.04 -16.70 26.91
C VAL A 407 -20.89 -15.18 26.74
N ILE A 408 -20.33 -14.72 25.60
CA ILE A 408 -20.12 -13.30 25.41
C ILE A 408 -21.45 -12.53 25.20
N ALA A 409 -22.45 -13.17 24.57
CA ALA A 409 -23.77 -12.58 24.37
C ALA A 409 -24.53 -12.42 25.70
N ASP A 410 -24.56 -13.46 26.54
CA ASP A 410 -25.23 -13.44 27.82
C ASP A 410 -24.60 -12.43 28.78
N LEU A 411 -23.26 -12.38 28.83
CA LEU A 411 -22.52 -11.38 29.60
C LEU A 411 -22.79 -9.97 29.10
N SER A 412 -22.97 -9.80 27.80
CA SER A 412 -23.33 -8.49 27.19
C SER A 412 -24.70 -8.03 27.73
N VAL A 413 -25.69 -8.90 27.80
CA VAL A 413 -26.99 -8.57 28.39
C VAL A 413 -26.86 -8.30 29.89
N LYS A 414 -26.19 -9.21 30.65
CA LYS A 414 -26.01 -9.10 32.10
C LYS A 414 -25.35 -7.79 32.52
N TYR A 415 -24.36 -7.32 31.75
CA TYR A 415 -23.57 -6.12 32.07
C TYR A 415 -24.03 -4.87 31.32
N GLY A 416 -25.15 -4.94 30.60
CA GLY A 416 -25.80 -3.78 29.99
C GLY A 416 -25.04 -3.18 28.80
N VAL A 417 -24.34 -4.01 28.03
CA VAL A 417 -23.74 -3.62 26.76
C VAL A 417 -24.81 -3.04 25.83
N LYS A 418 -24.56 -1.89 25.25
CA LYS A 418 -25.54 -1.23 24.39
C LYS A 418 -25.72 -1.93 23.05
N LYS A 419 -24.60 -2.40 22.48
CA LYS A 419 -24.63 -3.08 21.19
C LYS A 419 -23.57 -4.18 21.11
N PHE A 420 -23.98 -5.31 20.60
CA PHE A 420 -23.15 -6.48 20.31
C PHE A 420 -23.14 -6.71 18.81
N VAL A 421 -21.98 -6.63 18.17
CA VAL A 421 -21.80 -6.81 16.71
C VAL A 421 -21.10 -8.15 16.49
N MET A 422 -21.82 -9.13 15.94
CA MET A 422 -21.29 -10.44 15.62
C MET A 422 -20.82 -10.54 14.17
N ILE A 423 -19.62 -11.05 13.97
CA ILE A 423 -19.10 -11.38 12.65
C ILE A 423 -19.50 -12.79 12.27
N SER A 424 -20.23 -12.93 11.17
CA SER A 424 -20.64 -14.19 10.57
C SER A 424 -20.08 -14.35 9.14
N THR A 425 -20.55 -15.32 8.38
CA THR A 425 -19.99 -15.73 7.10
C THR A 425 -21.08 -16.14 6.11
N ASP A 426 -20.81 -16.07 4.81
CA ASP A 426 -21.58 -16.65 3.72
C ASP A 426 -21.84 -18.15 3.92
N LYS A 427 -20.91 -18.85 4.59
CA LYS A 427 -21.02 -20.31 4.84
C LYS A 427 -22.09 -20.71 5.84
N ALA A 428 -22.64 -19.74 6.60
CA ALA A 428 -23.80 -19.93 7.45
C ALA A 428 -25.13 -20.04 6.66
N VAL A 429 -25.11 -19.72 5.36
CA VAL A 429 -26.25 -19.82 4.47
C VAL A 429 -26.27 -21.23 3.85
N ASN A 430 -27.37 -21.97 4.00
CA ASN A 430 -27.49 -23.36 3.56
C ASN A 430 -26.19 -24.14 3.86
N PRO A 431 -25.80 -24.29 5.15
CA PRO A 431 -24.48 -24.78 5.49
C PRO A 431 -24.27 -26.21 4.93
N THR A 432 -23.08 -26.45 4.38
CA THR A 432 -22.66 -27.77 3.89
C THR A 432 -21.54 -28.38 4.70
N ASN A 433 -21.20 -27.71 5.80
CA ASN A 433 -20.10 -28.09 6.66
C ASN A 433 -20.34 -27.64 8.12
N VAL A 434 -19.62 -28.29 9.03
CA VAL A 434 -19.70 -28.05 10.48
C VAL A 434 -19.44 -26.59 10.84
N MET A 435 -18.42 -25.96 10.25
CA MET A 435 -18.07 -24.57 10.56
C MET A 435 -19.22 -23.61 10.18
N GLY A 436 -19.77 -23.75 8.99
CA GLY A 436 -20.93 -22.96 8.53
C GLY A 436 -22.15 -23.15 9.42
N CYS A 437 -22.45 -24.43 9.77
CA CYS A 437 -23.54 -24.77 10.66
C CYS A 437 -23.33 -24.16 12.06
N SER A 438 -22.12 -24.22 12.63
CA SER A 438 -21.83 -23.60 13.94
C SER A 438 -22.08 -22.10 13.93
N LYS A 439 -21.73 -21.39 12.86
CA LYS A 439 -22.00 -19.95 12.71
C LYS A 439 -23.49 -19.66 12.56
N ARG A 440 -24.24 -20.54 11.84
CA ARG A 440 -25.70 -20.41 11.75
C ARG A 440 -26.37 -20.56 13.12
N ILE A 441 -25.92 -21.51 13.93
CA ILE A 441 -26.41 -21.68 15.31
C ILE A 441 -26.14 -20.42 16.14
N CYS A 442 -24.94 -19.78 15.99
CA CYS A 442 -24.67 -18.51 16.66
C CYS A 442 -25.67 -17.41 16.24
N GLU A 443 -25.99 -17.32 14.94
CA GLU A 443 -26.96 -16.35 14.42
C GLU A 443 -28.36 -16.58 15.03
N ILE A 444 -28.79 -17.84 15.07
CA ILE A 444 -30.08 -18.23 15.69
C ILE A 444 -30.12 -17.77 17.14
N TYR A 445 -29.07 -18.03 17.93
CA TYR A 445 -29.01 -17.67 19.33
C TYR A 445 -29.08 -16.14 19.52
N VAL A 446 -28.20 -15.37 18.88
CA VAL A 446 -28.17 -13.93 19.14
C VAL A 446 -29.42 -13.22 18.64
N GLN A 447 -30.08 -13.72 17.57
CA GLN A 447 -31.36 -13.19 17.11
C GLN A 447 -32.51 -13.50 18.05
N SER A 448 -32.57 -14.75 18.58
CA SER A 448 -33.61 -15.15 19.56
C SER A 448 -33.47 -14.36 20.85
N LEU A 449 -32.23 -14.10 21.29
CA LEU A 449 -31.93 -13.28 22.48
C LEU A 449 -32.35 -11.82 22.28
N ASP A 450 -32.02 -11.20 21.11
CA ASP A 450 -32.49 -9.85 20.78
C ASP A 450 -34.03 -9.74 20.77
N LYS A 451 -34.68 -10.73 20.16
CA LYS A 451 -36.16 -10.81 20.16
C LYS A 451 -36.70 -10.91 21.57
N ALA A 452 -36.13 -11.77 22.43
CA ALA A 452 -36.59 -11.95 23.82
C ALA A 452 -36.43 -10.65 24.63
N ILE A 453 -35.39 -9.87 24.39
CA ILE A 453 -35.21 -8.55 25.01
C ILE A 453 -36.28 -7.57 24.51
N LYS A 454 -36.54 -7.51 23.21
CA LYS A 454 -37.56 -6.63 22.61
C LYS A 454 -38.98 -6.97 23.06
N ASP A 455 -39.26 -8.27 23.20
CA ASP A 455 -40.53 -8.78 23.69
C ASP A 455 -40.71 -8.65 25.24
N GLY A 456 -39.66 -8.18 25.94
CA GLY A 456 -39.67 -8.02 27.40
C GLY A 456 -39.58 -9.30 28.18
N LYS A 457 -39.30 -10.45 27.54
CA LYS A 457 -39.07 -11.74 28.20
C LYS A 457 -37.78 -11.76 29.00
N ILE A 458 -36.76 -11.10 28.49
CA ILE A 458 -35.44 -10.93 29.11
C ILE A 458 -35.22 -9.44 29.38
N LYS A 459 -34.80 -9.12 30.61
CA LYS A 459 -34.45 -7.73 30.95
C LYS A 459 -33.07 -7.39 30.41
N GLY A 460 -32.99 -6.45 29.47
CA GLY A 460 -31.73 -6.03 28.89
C GLY A 460 -31.91 -4.81 28.00
N VAL A 461 -30.80 -4.22 27.58
CA VAL A 461 -30.74 -3.05 26.66
C VAL A 461 -29.94 -3.36 25.41
N THR A 462 -29.31 -4.52 25.34
CA THR A 462 -28.35 -4.91 24.29
C THR A 462 -29.06 -5.12 22.97
N GLN A 463 -28.58 -4.46 21.94
CA GLN A 463 -28.97 -4.67 20.55
C GLN A 463 -27.97 -5.62 19.89
N PHE A 464 -28.46 -6.72 19.33
CA PHE A 464 -27.62 -7.71 18.66
C PHE A 464 -27.66 -7.50 17.15
N VAL A 465 -26.50 -7.23 16.56
CA VAL A 465 -26.32 -7.01 15.12
C VAL A 465 -25.41 -8.11 14.58
N THR A 466 -25.83 -8.77 13.52
CA THR A 466 -25.02 -9.79 12.83
C THR A 466 -24.59 -9.30 11.46
N THR A 467 -23.35 -9.60 11.06
CA THR A 467 -22.83 -9.25 9.73
C THR A 467 -22.36 -10.50 9.00
N ARG A 468 -22.83 -10.70 7.76
CA ARG A 468 -22.43 -11.80 6.87
C ARG A 468 -21.63 -11.26 5.69
N PHE A 469 -20.48 -11.83 5.44
CA PHE A 469 -19.67 -11.59 4.25
C PHE A 469 -18.87 -12.83 3.88
N GLY A 470 -18.40 -12.88 2.63
CA GLY A 470 -17.63 -14.01 2.10
C GLY A 470 -16.16 -13.97 2.46
N ASN A 471 -15.31 -14.46 1.55
CA ASN A 471 -13.88 -14.53 1.84
C ASN A 471 -13.24 -13.14 1.84
N VAL A 472 -12.27 -12.94 2.74
CA VAL A 472 -11.46 -11.72 2.78
C VAL A 472 -10.05 -12.00 2.26
N LEU A 473 -9.54 -11.06 1.45
CA LEU A 473 -8.24 -11.17 0.80
C LEU A 473 -7.10 -11.08 1.82
N GLY A 474 -6.11 -11.95 1.66
CA GLY A 474 -4.90 -11.91 2.47
C GLY A 474 -5.08 -12.36 3.93
N SER A 475 -6.25 -12.91 4.32
CA SER A 475 -6.45 -13.44 5.66
C SER A 475 -5.59 -14.69 5.91
N ASN A 476 -5.18 -14.89 7.16
CA ASN A 476 -4.34 -16.02 7.56
C ASN A 476 -4.98 -17.36 7.14
N GLY A 477 -4.17 -18.23 6.49
CA GLY A 477 -4.60 -19.52 5.99
C GLY A 477 -5.50 -19.49 4.75
N SER A 478 -5.75 -18.32 4.15
CA SER A 478 -6.53 -18.20 2.90
C SER A 478 -5.71 -18.55 1.65
N VAL A 479 -6.40 -18.60 0.50
CA VAL A 479 -5.82 -19.07 -0.78
C VAL A 479 -4.62 -18.25 -1.25
N ILE A 480 -4.63 -16.91 -1.09
CA ILE A 480 -3.53 -16.06 -1.57
C ILE A 480 -2.23 -16.28 -0.78
N PRO A 481 -2.22 -16.26 0.57
CA PRO A 481 -1.04 -16.66 1.34
C PRO A 481 -0.54 -18.07 1.03
N LEU A 482 -1.46 -19.02 0.79
CA LEU A 482 -1.10 -20.38 0.37
C LEU A 482 -0.37 -20.37 -0.97
N PHE A 483 -0.92 -19.70 -1.98
CA PHE A 483 -0.30 -19.58 -3.30
C PHE A 483 1.06 -18.88 -3.24
N ARG A 484 1.21 -17.83 -2.43
CA ARG A 484 2.52 -17.18 -2.22
C ARG A 484 3.54 -18.14 -1.64
N LYS A 485 3.15 -18.94 -0.65
CA LYS A 485 4.03 -19.96 -0.05
C LYS A 485 4.41 -21.06 -1.06
N GLN A 486 3.46 -21.51 -1.86
CA GLN A 486 3.70 -22.50 -2.91
C GLN A 486 4.59 -21.95 -4.02
N LEU A 487 4.39 -20.71 -4.47
CA LEU A 487 5.26 -20.02 -5.43
C LEU A 487 6.69 -19.88 -4.91
N ALA A 488 6.85 -19.48 -3.66
CA ALA A 488 8.18 -19.37 -3.03
C ALA A 488 8.90 -20.72 -2.92
N ALA A 489 8.14 -21.83 -2.83
CA ALA A 489 8.67 -23.19 -2.81
C ALA A 489 8.89 -23.78 -4.23
N GLY A 490 8.60 -23.03 -5.31
CA GLY A 490 8.74 -23.51 -6.68
C GLY A 490 7.52 -24.25 -7.26
N GLY A 491 6.38 -24.21 -6.58
CA GLY A 491 5.13 -24.83 -7.01
C GLY A 491 4.96 -26.30 -6.58
N PRO A 492 3.94 -27.03 -7.11
CA PRO A 492 2.83 -26.50 -7.88
C PRO A 492 1.84 -25.68 -7.04
N LEU A 493 0.99 -24.86 -7.72
CA LEU A 493 -0.16 -24.24 -7.05
C LEU A 493 -1.31 -25.22 -7.00
N THR A 494 -1.90 -25.43 -5.83
CA THR A 494 -3.01 -26.37 -5.65
C THR A 494 -4.36 -25.66 -5.67
N VAL A 495 -5.22 -26.05 -6.62
CA VAL A 495 -6.60 -25.56 -6.75
C VAL A 495 -7.55 -26.74 -6.61
N THR A 496 -8.61 -26.59 -5.83
CA THR A 496 -9.51 -27.72 -5.54
C THR A 496 -10.36 -28.13 -6.75
N HIS A 497 -10.81 -27.17 -7.58
CA HIS A 497 -11.58 -27.48 -8.78
C HIS A 497 -11.42 -26.38 -9.85
N PRO A 498 -11.36 -26.73 -11.18
CA PRO A 498 -11.16 -25.72 -12.25
C PRO A 498 -12.24 -24.65 -12.31
N LYS A 499 -13.48 -24.99 -11.93
CA LYS A 499 -14.64 -24.09 -11.98
C LYS A 499 -14.95 -23.42 -10.64
N ILE A 500 -14.14 -23.63 -9.61
CA ILE A 500 -14.42 -23.06 -8.29
C ILE A 500 -14.33 -21.53 -8.35
N ILE A 501 -15.36 -20.88 -7.83
CA ILE A 501 -15.40 -19.42 -7.68
C ILE A 501 -15.55 -19.04 -6.22
N ARG A 502 -15.01 -17.87 -5.90
CA ARG A 502 -15.17 -17.24 -4.56
C ARG A 502 -15.36 -15.75 -4.72
N TYR A 503 -16.17 -15.21 -3.83
CA TYR A 503 -16.24 -13.78 -3.64
C TYR A 503 -15.12 -13.34 -2.71
N PHE A 504 -14.54 -12.18 -3.00
CA PHE A 504 -13.48 -11.62 -2.17
C PHE A 504 -13.77 -10.18 -1.81
N MET A 505 -13.40 -9.79 -0.60
CA MET A 505 -13.46 -8.44 -0.09
C MET A 505 -12.13 -8.10 0.58
N LEU A 506 -11.72 -6.84 0.59
CA LEU A 506 -10.55 -6.42 1.36
C LEU A 506 -10.88 -6.44 2.87
N ILE A 507 -9.93 -6.82 3.70
CA ILE A 507 -10.13 -6.82 5.17
C ILE A 507 -10.54 -5.43 5.68
N PRO A 508 -9.87 -4.31 5.27
CA PRO A 508 -10.30 -2.97 5.67
C PRO A 508 -11.71 -2.61 5.20
N GLU A 509 -12.11 -3.08 4.01
CA GLU A 509 -13.45 -2.87 3.46
C GLU A 509 -14.51 -3.57 4.32
N ALA A 510 -14.31 -4.86 4.62
CA ALA A 510 -15.21 -5.61 5.49
C ALA A 510 -15.36 -4.95 6.86
N CYS A 511 -14.26 -4.53 7.48
CA CYS A 511 -14.30 -3.89 8.79
C CYS A 511 -15.03 -2.54 8.77
N LYS A 512 -14.90 -1.75 7.70
CA LYS A 512 -15.66 -0.52 7.53
C LYS A 512 -17.17 -0.79 7.48
N LEU A 513 -17.60 -1.80 6.71
CA LEU A 513 -19.02 -2.18 6.64
C LEU A 513 -19.53 -2.75 7.97
N VAL A 514 -18.68 -3.44 8.74
CA VAL A 514 -19.03 -3.91 10.11
C VAL A 514 -19.26 -2.72 11.04
N LEU A 515 -18.44 -1.67 10.96
CA LEU A 515 -18.64 -0.45 11.75
C LEU A 515 -19.92 0.27 11.35
N GLU A 516 -20.22 0.38 10.06
CA GLU A 516 -21.49 0.94 9.55
C GLU A 516 -22.70 0.14 10.05
N ALA A 517 -22.66 -1.19 9.91
CA ALA A 517 -23.72 -2.05 10.42
C ALA A 517 -23.89 -1.92 11.93
N GLY A 518 -22.80 -1.86 12.68
CA GLY A 518 -22.79 -1.61 14.12
C GLY A 518 -23.38 -0.25 14.48
N THR A 519 -23.13 0.77 13.69
CA THR A 519 -23.63 2.12 13.96
C THR A 519 -25.13 2.22 13.72
N HIS A 520 -25.61 1.75 12.58
CA HIS A 520 -26.99 1.96 12.12
C HIS A 520 -27.96 0.83 12.47
N GLY A 521 -27.46 -0.37 12.84
CA GLY A 521 -28.28 -1.50 13.24
C GLY A 521 -29.12 -1.21 14.49
N LYS A 522 -30.34 -1.73 14.53
CA LYS A 522 -31.33 -1.55 15.60
C LYS A 522 -31.54 -2.81 16.44
N GLY A 523 -30.76 -3.86 16.15
CA GLY A 523 -30.85 -5.18 16.78
C GLY A 523 -31.75 -6.14 16.00
N GLY A 524 -31.39 -7.43 16.03
CA GLY A 524 -32.08 -8.53 15.34
C GLY A 524 -31.78 -8.63 13.85
N GLU A 525 -31.08 -7.67 13.25
CA GLU A 525 -30.77 -7.71 11.84
C GLU A 525 -29.56 -8.59 11.54
N ILE A 526 -29.62 -9.25 10.38
CA ILE A 526 -28.46 -9.85 9.71
C ILE A 526 -28.14 -8.99 8.47
N PHE A 527 -27.06 -8.25 8.56
CA PHE A 527 -26.55 -7.45 7.46
C PHE A 527 -25.67 -8.29 6.54
N VAL A 528 -26.02 -8.34 5.27
CA VAL A 528 -25.31 -9.06 4.20
C VAL A 528 -24.59 -8.07 3.33
N PHE A 529 -23.29 -8.23 3.17
CA PHE A 529 -22.48 -7.30 2.39
C PHE A 529 -22.41 -7.71 0.92
N ASP A 530 -22.49 -6.72 0.05
CA ASP A 530 -22.26 -6.90 -1.38
C ASP A 530 -20.80 -7.28 -1.62
N MET A 531 -20.59 -8.47 -2.10
CA MET A 531 -19.25 -9.04 -2.34
C MET A 531 -18.66 -8.68 -3.71
N GLY A 532 -19.40 -7.96 -4.55
CA GLY A 532 -18.99 -7.62 -5.91
C GLY A 532 -18.89 -8.84 -6.82
N GLU A 533 -18.00 -8.79 -7.81
CA GLU A 533 -17.86 -9.83 -8.83
C GLU A 533 -17.15 -11.09 -8.29
N PRO A 534 -17.62 -12.28 -8.63
CA PRO A 534 -16.98 -13.53 -8.25
C PRO A 534 -15.67 -13.75 -9.01
N VAL A 535 -14.68 -14.31 -8.35
CA VAL A 535 -13.35 -14.59 -8.92
C VAL A 535 -13.14 -16.11 -9.03
N ARG A 536 -12.76 -16.57 -10.23
CA ARG A 536 -12.35 -17.96 -10.43
C ARG A 536 -10.96 -18.18 -9.82
N ILE A 537 -10.83 -19.17 -8.95
CA ILE A 537 -9.56 -19.42 -8.23
C ILE A 537 -8.45 -19.88 -9.17
N ALA A 538 -8.77 -20.61 -10.25
CA ALA A 538 -7.79 -20.99 -11.27
C ALA A 538 -7.20 -19.77 -11.99
N ASP A 539 -8.02 -18.76 -12.33
CA ASP A 539 -7.56 -17.53 -12.97
C ASP A 539 -6.69 -16.70 -12.01
N LEU A 540 -7.07 -16.66 -10.74
CA LEU A 540 -6.27 -16.03 -9.67
C LEU A 540 -4.90 -16.69 -9.55
N ALA A 541 -4.83 -18.03 -9.53
CA ALA A 541 -3.58 -18.79 -9.49
C ALA A 541 -2.70 -18.45 -10.70
N GLN A 542 -3.28 -18.45 -11.90
CA GLN A 542 -2.55 -18.15 -13.14
C GLN A 542 -2.00 -16.72 -13.16
N ARG A 543 -2.78 -15.73 -12.68
CA ARG A 543 -2.31 -14.35 -12.54
C ARG A 543 -1.17 -14.23 -11.54
N MET A 544 -1.23 -14.95 -10.42
CA MET A 544 -0.17 -14.95 -9.41
C MET A 544 1.13 -15.57 -9.95
N ILE A 545 1.07 -16.68 -10.71
CA ILE A 545 2.25 -17.28 -11.37
C ILE A 545 2.89 -16.25 -12.30
N LYS A 546 2.11 -15.60 -13.14
CA LYS A 546 2.62 -14.59 -14.09
C LYS A 546 3.24 -13.38 -13.38
N LEU A 547 2.59 -12.85 -12.35
CA LEU A 547 3.11 -11.73 -11.56
C LEU A 547 4.42 -12.06 -10.85
N SER A 548 4.58 -13.29 -10.37
CA SER A 548 5.82 -13.74 -9.72
C SER A 548 7.00 -13.87 -10.69
N GLY A 549 6.73 -13.92 -12.00
CA GLY A 549 7.74 -14.21 -13.04
C GLY A 549 8.22 -15.66 -13.06
N ALA A 550 7.53 -16.56 -12.36
CA ALA A 550 7.88 -17.99 -12.36
C ALA A 550 7.52 -18.63 -13.70
N THR A 551 8.50 -19.33 -14.32
CA THR A 551 8.34 -19.90 -15.66
C THR A 551 7.96 -21.39 -15.65
N ASN A 552 8.17 -22.10 -14.53
CA ASN A 552 8.00 -23.55 -14.44
C ASN A 552 7.06 -23.98 -13.31
N VAL A 553 6.03 -23.18 -13.02
CA VAL A 553 5.05 -23.49 -11.99
C VAL A 553 3.71 -23.86 -12.62
N GLU A 554 3.22 -25.05 -12.28
CA GLU A 554 1.95 -25.58 -12.78
C GLU A 554 0.82 -25.44 -11.75
N ILE A 555 -0.43 -25.49 -12.23
CA ILE A 555 -1.62 -25.58 -11.38
C ILE A 555 -2.03 -27.05 -11.31
N LYS A 556 -2.09 -27.58 -10.06
CA LYS A 556 -2.55 -28.95 -9.80
C LYS A 556 -3.95 -28.92 -9.21
N TYR A 557 -4.88 -29.66 -9.81
CA TYR A 557 -6.24 -29.81 -9.29
C TYR A 557 -6.32 -31.00 -8.33
N THR A 558 -6.83 -30.75 -7.11
CA THR A 558 -6.81 -31.73 -6.00
C THR A 558 -8.15 -32.39 -5.72
N GLY A 559 -9.26 -31.94 -6.31
CA GLY A 559 -10.62 -32.28 -5.93
C GLY A 559 -11.16 -31.34 -4.83
N LEU A 560 -12.49 -31.25 -4.72
CA LEU A 560 -13.15 -30.51 -3.65
C LEU A 560 -12.83 -31.13 -2.29
N ARG A 561 -12.69 -30.30 -1.27
CA ARG A 561 -12.46 -30.73 0.10
C ARG A 561 -13.78 -31.09 0.79
N GLU A 562 -13.71 -31.80 1.91
CA GLU A 562 -14.87 -32.05 2.77
C GLU A 562 -15.57 -30.73 3.13
N GLY A 563 -16.90 -30.70 2.97
CA GLY A 563 -17.72 -29.51 3.23
C GLY A 563 -17.58 -28.35 2.25
N GLU A 564 -16.74 -28.44 1.20
CA GLU A 564 -16.49 -27.34 0.27
C GLU A 564 -17.57 -27.24 -0.82
N LYS A 565 -18.17 -26.04 -0.99
CA LYS A 565 -19.07 -25.71 -2.10
C LYS A 565 -18.28 -25.32 -3.36
N LEU A 566 -18.79 -25.70 -4.53
CA LEU A 566 -18.26 -25.21 -5.81
C LEU A 566 -18.51 -23.69 -5.97
N TYR A 567 -19.70 -23.25 -5.58
CA TYR A 567 -20.17 -21.86 -5.57
C TYR A 567 -20.65 -21.52 -4.15
N GLU A 568 -20.19 -20.40 -3.62
CA GLU A 568 -20.68 -19.90 -2.32
C GLU A 568 -21.92 -19.03 -2.54
N GLU A 569 -22.86 -19.13 -1.62
CA GLU A 569 -24.11 -18.36 -1.61
C GLU A 569 -24.04 -17.32 -0.50
N VAL A 570 -24.30 -16.07 -0.84
CA VAL A 570 -24.34 -14.97 0.15
C VAL A 570 -25.71 -14.90 0.82
N LEU A 571 -26.74 -15.36 0.10
CA LEU A 571 -28.15 -15.42 0.51
C LEU A 571 -28.74 -16.77 0.12
N ASN A 572 -29.67 -17.26 0.93
CA ASN A 572 -30.50 -18.39 0.55
C ASN A 572 -31.57 -17.95 -0.46
N GLU A 573 -31.96 -18.84 -1.39
CA GLU A 573 -33.04 -18.57 -2.39
C GLU A 573 -34.36 -18.16 -1.71
N ASN A 574 -34.60 -18.61 -0.48
CA ASN A 574 -35.78 -18.30 0.32
C ASN A 574 -35.59 -17.04 1.22
N GLU A 575 -34.38 -16.50 1.32
CA GLU A 575 -34.13 -15.29 2.09
C GLU A 575 -34.40 -14.04 1.25
N ASN A 576 -35.53 -13.41 1.44
CA ASN A 576 -35.79 -12.07 0.92
C ASN A 576 -34.86 -11.06 1.59
N THR A 577 -34.43 -10.05 0.86
CA THR A 577 -33.62 -8.97 1.43
C THR A 577 -34.35 -7.64 1.38
N LEU A 578 -34.18 -6.86 2.42
CA LEU A 578 -34.59 -5.46 2.44
C LEU A 578 -33.39 -4.53 2.17
N PRO A 579 -33.59 -3.38 1.52
CA PRO A 579 -32.55 -2.36 1.43
C PRO A 579 -32.18 -1.85 2.83
N SER A 580 -30.92 -1.50 3.01
CA SER A 580 -30.43 -0.91 4.25
C SER A 580 -30.09 0.59 4.06
N PHE A 581 -29.48 1.17 5.08
CA PHE A 581 -28.94 2.54 5.08
C PHE A 581 -27.73 2.73 4.13
N HIS A 582 -27.09 1.64 3.69
CA HIS A 582 -25.89 1.68 2.85
C HIS A 582 -26.10 0.83 1.59
N PRO A 583 -25.74 1.32 0.37
CA PRO A 583 -26.00 0.62 -0.91
C PRO A 583 -25.32 -0.75 -1.01
N LYS A 584 -24.20 -0.95 -0.33
CA LYS A 584 -23.46 -2.23 -0.30
C LYS A 584 -23.84 -3.15 0.87
N ILE A 585 -24.90 -2.82 1.61
CA ILE A 585 -25.41 -3.62 2.73
C ILE A 585 -26.89 -3.90 2.46
N ARG A 586 -27.31 -5.15 2.65
CA ARG A 586 -28.70 -5.59 2.64
C ARG A 586 -29.07 -6.25 3.96
N ILE A 587 -30.33 -6.26 4.32
CA ILE A 587 -30.83 -6.94 5.52
C ILE A 587 -31.46 -8.25 5.07
N ALA A 588 -30.96 -9.38 5.56
CA ALA A 588 -31.55 -10.70 5.32
C ALA A 588 -32.79 -10.90 6.19
N MET A 589 -33.86 -11.37 5.57
CA MET A 589 -35.08 -11.80 6.26
C MET A 589 -34.96 -13.30 6.54
N VAL A 590 -34.65 -13.67 7.77
CA VAL A 590 -34.49 -15.05 8.20
C VAL A 590 -35.62 -15.49 9.09
N ARG A 591 -35.80 -16.82 9.23
CA ARG A 591 -36.78 -17.40 10.17
C ARG A 591 -36.49 -16.97 11.60
N ASN A 592 -37.53 -16.54 12.33
CA ASN A 592 -37.44 -16.24 13.75
C ASN A 592 -37.47 -17.52 14.60
N TYR A 593 -36.65 -17.53 15.64
CA TYR A 593 -36.59 -18.61 16.63
C TYR A 593 -37.02 -18.05 18.00
N GLU A 594 -37.64 -18.90 18.80
CA GLU A 594 -37.98 -18.55 20.21
C GLU A 594 -36.75 -18.78 21.08
N TYR A 595 -36.53 -17.86 22.02
CA TYR A 595 -35.32 -17.89 22.86
C TYR A 595 -35.23 -19.15 23.73
N ASP A 596 -36.34 -19.53 24.41
CA ASP A 596 -36.35 -20.69 25.30
C ASP A 596 -36.04 -22.00 24.56
N GLU A 597 -36.43 -22.10 23.31
CA GLU A 597 -36.10 -23.23 22.42
C GLU A 597 -34.61 -23.18 22.05
N ALA A 598 -34.14 -22.04 21.57
CA ALA A 598 -32.75 -21.89 21.17
C ALA A 598 -31.77 -22.13 22.34
N GLU A 599 -32.08 -21.63 23.53
CA GLU A 599 -31.26 -21.81 24.70
C GLU A 599 -31.16 -23.31 25.07
N ARG A 600 -32.29 -24.00 25.17
CA ARG A 600 -32.33 -25.43 25.48
C ARG A 600 -31.54 -26.25 24.44
N GLU A 601 -31.75 -25.96 23.15
CA GLU A 601 -31.06 -26.69 22.08
C GLU A 601 -29.54 -26.47 22.11
N LEU A 602 -29.08 -25.30 22.47
CA LEU A 602 -27.64 -24.99 22.61
C LEU A 602 -27.04 -25.71 23.86
N GLU A 603 -27.76 -25.76 24.98
CA GLU A 603 -27.30 -26.47 26.17
C GLU A 603 -27.17 -27.97 25.91
N GLU A 604 -28.20 -28.59 25.28
CA GLU A 604 -28.12 -29.98 24.86
C GLU A 604 -26.96 -30.25 23.90
N LEU A 605 -26.75 -29.36 22.91
CA LEU A 605 -25.65 -29.47 21.96
C LEU A 605 -24.29 -29.37 22.67
N ARG A 606 -24.13 -28.46 23.64
CA ARG A 606 -22.92 -28.36 24.46
C ARG A 606 -22.64 -29.68 25.20
N ASP A 607 -23.66 -30.26 25.87
CA ASP A 607 -23.50 -31.46 26.65
C ASP A 607 -23.15 -32.69 25.78
N ILE A 608 -23.67 -32.74 24.54
CA ILE A 608 -23.29 -33.75 23.57
C ILE A 608 -21.88 -33.54 23.10
N ALA A 609 -21.51 -32.32 22.72
CA ALA A 609 -20.17 -31.97 22.27
C ALA A 609 -19.08 -32.21 23.32
N ALA A 610 -19.42 -32.04 24.59
CA ALA A 610 -18.51 -32.34 25.73
C ALA A 610 -18.11 -33.81 25.84
N ARG A 611 -18.85 -34.72 25.18
CA ARG A 611 -18.53 -36.15 25.11
C ARG A 611 -17.59 -36.52 23.99
N TYR A 612 -17.24 -35.55 23.11
CA TYR A 612 -16.35 -35.73 21.93
C TYR A 612 -16.81 -36.83 20.98
N ASN A 613 -18.15 -37.05 20.87
CA ASN A 613 -18.72 -37.90 19.83
C ASN A 613 -19.12 -37.06 18.63
N ASP A 614 -18.32 -37.11 17.59
CA ASP A 614 -18.48 -36.28 16.40
C ASP A 614 -19.81 -36.53 15.69
N MET A 615 -20.22 -37.80 15.55
CA MET A 615 -21.48 -38.17 14.86
C MET A 615 -22.70 -37.65 15.61
N ASP A 616 -22.74 -37.78 16.93
CA ASP A 616 -23.86 -37.30 17.73
C ASP A 616 -23.88 -35.77 17.78
N THR A 617 -22.69 -35.13 17.83
CA THR A 617 -22.56 -33.67 17.77
C THR A 617 -23.14 -33.14 16.46
N VAL A 618 -22.73 -33.70 15.31
CA VAL A 618 -23.21 -33.25 14.01
C VAL A 618 -24.70 -33.58 13.81
N ARG A 619 -25.18 -34.74 14.28
CA ARG A 619 -26.62 -35.08 14.27
C ARG A 619 -27.43 -34.00 15.00
N LYS A 620 -27.00 -33.59 16.21
CA LYS A 620 -27.69 -32.52 16.95
C LYS A 620 -27.61 -31.18 16.24
N MET A 621 -26.47 -30.85 15.63
CA MET A 621 -26.33 -29.62 14.82
C MET A 621 -27.33 -29.61 13.63
N LYS A 622 -27.57 -30.75 12.98
CA LYS A 622 -28.55 -30.86 11.90
C LYS A 622 -30.00 -30.72 12.38
N GLN A 623 -30.32 -31.20 13.59
CA GLN A 623 -31.63 -30.99 14.21
C GLN A 623 -31.91 -29.50 14.48
N ILE A 624 -30.91 -28.75 14.96
CA ILE A 624 -31.02 -27.30 15.20
C ILE A 624 -31.10 -26.52 13.89
N VAL A 625 -30.36 -26.95 12.89
CA VAL A 625 -30.27 -26.30 11.57
C VAL A 625 -30.70 -27.29 10.46
N PRO A 626 -32.01 -27.44 10.22
CA PRO A 626 -32.50 -28.41 9.21
C PRO A 626 -32.00 -28.17 7.80
N GLU A 627 -31.61 -26.95 7.46
CA GLU A 627 -30.99 -26.59 6.17
C GLU A 627 -29.52 -27.04 6.04
N TYR A 628 -28.92 -27.64 7.07
CA TYR A 628 -27.57 -28.17 7.02
C TYR A 628 -27.55 -29.55 6.32
N VAL A 629 -27.05 -29.55 5.09
CA VAL A 629 -26.84 -30.76 4.27
C VAL A 629 -25.36 -30.92 4.01
N SER A 630 -24.75 -31.98 4.56
CA SER A 630 -23.32 -32.25 4.40
C SER A 630 -22.96 -32.50 2.94
N LYS A 631 -21.80 -32.01 2.48
CA LYS A 631 -21.28 -32.27 1.12
C LYS A 631 -19.83 -32.71 1.15
N HIS A 632 -19.53 -33.81 0.49
CA HIS A 632 -18.18 -34.39 0.45
C HIS A 632 -17.62 -34.68 1.85
N SER A 633 -18.49 -35.01 2.81
CA SER A 633 -18.14 -35.21 4.22
C SER A 633 -18.59 -36.58 4.71
N ARG A 634 -17.87 -37.13 5.68
CA ARG A 634 -18.26 -38.33 6.38
C ARG A 634 -19.63 -38.26 7.09
N TYR A 635 -20.16 -37.05 7.23
CA TYR A 635 -21.46 -36.80 7.85
C TYR A 635 -22.65 -36.85 6.88
N GLU A 636 -22.43 -37.13 5.60
CA GLU A 636 -23.52 -37.36 4.61
C GLU A 636 -24.44 -38.53 4.98
N VAL A 637 -23.89 -39.53 5.71
CA VAL A 637 -24.67 -40.67 6.21
C VAL A 637 -25.81 -40.24 7.17
N LEU A 638 -25.73 -39.07 7.78
CA LEU A 638 -26.78 -38.54 8.65
C LEU A 638 -27.92 -37.93 7.82
N ASP A 639 -27.65 -37.40 6.61
CA ASP A 639 -28.66 -36.83 5.74
C ASP A 639 -29.53 -37.93 5.08
N GLU A 640 -28.99 -39.14 4.87
CA GLU A 640 -29.72 -40.29 4.32
C GLU A 640 -30.68 -40.95 5.35
N GLN A 641 -30.37 -40.79 6.65
CA GLN A 641 -31.19 -41.38 7.75
C GLN A 641 -32.47 -40.58 8.02
N ASP A 642 -32.43 -39.25 7.80
CA ASP A 642 -33.58 -38.36 8.03
C ASP A 642 -34.58 -38.36 6.86
N GLN A 643 -34.27 -39.03 5.72
CA GLN A 643 -35.16 -39.19 4.55
C GLN A 643 -35.95 -40.51 4.58
N LYS A 644 -35.73 -41.41 5.55
CA LYS A 644 -36.46 -42.66 5.77
C LYS A 644 -37.39 -42.55 6.97
#